data_ee3b25d2a4114ed2f73eaa31d15cd474
#
_entry.id   ee3b25d2a4114ed2f73eaa31d15cd474
#
_cell.length_a   1.000
_cell.length_b   1.000
_cell.length_c   1.000
_cell.angle_alpha   90.00
_cell.angle_beta   90.00
_cell.angle_gamma   90.00
#
_symmetry.space_group_name_H-M   'P 1'
#
loop_
_entity.id
_entity.type
_entity.pdbx_description
1 polymer ?
#
loop_
_entity_poly.entity_id
_entity_poly.type
_entity_poly.pdbx_seq_one_letter_code
_entity_poly.pdbx_strand_id
1 'polypeptide(L)'
;MNLLKKTAKTAFAVALAAAVALPAGLSASALDYTIDPKDGYSGTPDSITIPALDDAKRSTVYYGDVDYSSSVDVTDALLVLQSSVGKVEFNQYETDRANVDGSADEEGNATLTVSDALLVLQRSVSKIKAFPAEEAVVKDALNLKVKLKCHEDGSFKVLQVSDFQDNCSSGQVIKDGTMQRFNAMVDEADPDLVVITGDNIWPCPLEKEEDFIAYVDKMVGRLEADGIPWAITYGNHDNDMGDFDAVRTDVRKWRQQEIYESYPHCVATAGPDGVFGIGNYVLPILTNDETSIAFNVWAIDTGDYNQNLNTDGLYYDYKNPELIEKGYYTSYDPGSKYDFVKYDQQLWYYTKSMIMENYNGAKIPGAMFAHVCLPEFEDVDTHKDDPEVNFKGMNKEGFATGPVNSHMLDTMVQRGDMTGFYVGHDHINNSSGIWKGIELGFCGALTTDMYGSYNAAGNPVEVSPETQGGRIFTIHQGESGEVATVSNEWVAYDWVRDTNGSDKTPEIGDGPFDGQAITLESGKAIQKRVGGYNETPFDESAKSNAILSVAAGKGYNGSDALSVYKGGKVTAPDEKGRIDNTAMAVSLDSVTEIGKTRYLRMWVDFSKVDFREASFGLVGTDGTIYTTDNKNEAGTYFYYLAEGQERWKTYRNGGDGCFGANQGASVKGFKGFMAFPVSDFVSADGTALTSATQVKEMYMFFDYSDVSLLGKGFYLDEIGLVSQFWNF
;
A
#
# COMPACT_ATOMS: atom_id res chain seq x y z
N MET A 1 -21.40 -8.15 -60.17
CA MET A 1 -20.67 -8.22 -58.91
C MET A 1 -19.44 -7.29 -58.82
N ASN A 2 -18.83 -6.94 -59.95
CA ASN A 2 -17.66 -6.03 -59.94
C ASN A 2 -17.96 -4.52 -59.96
N LEU A 3 -19.21 -4.12 -60.19
CA LEU A 3 -19.60 -2.70 -60.22
C LEU A 3 -19.96 -2.18 -58.76
N LEU A 4 -20.50 -3.06 -57.93
CA LEU A 4 -20.84 -2.73 -56.56
C LEU A 4 -19.63 -2.60 -55.61
N LYS A 5 -18.54 -3.33 -55.92
CA LYS A 5 -17.29 -3.20 -55.15
C LYS A 5 -16.50 -1.92 -55.48
N LYS A 6 -16.64 -1.39 -56.70
CA LYS A 6 -16.00 -0.10 -57.05
C LYS A 6 -16.72 1.11 -56.43
N THR A 7 -18.06 1.06 -56.38
CA THR A 7 -18.85 2.13 -55.74
C THR A 7 -18.69 2.20 -54.24
N ALA A 8 -18.50 1.07 -53.55
CA ALA A 8 -18.26 1.04 -52.12
C ALA A 8 -16.85 1.60 -51.77
N LYS A 9 -15.84 1.28 -52.53
CA LYS A 9 -14.49 1.85 -52.31
C LYS A 9 -14.42 3.36 -52.55
N THR A 10 -15.14 3.85 -53.57
CA THR A 10 -15.17 5.28 -53.88
C THR A 10 -16.05 6.06 -52.89
N ALA A 11 -17.11 5.47 -52.35
CA ALA A 11 -17.90 6.08 -51.32
C ALA A 11 -17.14 6.18 -49.96
N PHE A 12 -16.32 5.16 -49.65
CA PHE A 12 -15.52 5.18 -48.45
C PHE A 12 -14.33 6.19 -48.54
N ALA A 13 -13.69 6.29 -49.70
CA ALA A 13 -12.65 7.28 -49.94
C ALA A 13 -13.18 8.73 -49.95
N VAL A 14 -14.43 8.95 -50.40
CA VAL A 14 -15.06 10.27 -50.40
C VAL A 14 -15.57 10.63 -48.98
N ALA A 15 -15.99 9.67 -48.18
CA ALA A 15 -16.36 9.88 -46.78
C ALA A 15 -15.12 10.21 -45.91
N LEU A 16 -13.99 9.53 -46.15
CA LEU A 16 -12.74 9.84 -45.48
C LEU A 16 -12.14 11.20 -45.89
N ALA A 17 -12.23 11.53 -47.18
CA ALA A 17 -11.82 12.86 -47.68
C ALA A 17 -12.73 14.00 -47.21
N ALA A 18 -14.01 13.74 -46.91
CA ALA A 18 -14.92 14.73 -46.33
C ALA A 18 -14.70 14.93 -44.82
N ALA A 19 -14.19 13.91 -44.13
CA ALA A 19 -13.81 14.02 -42.68
C ALA A 19 -12.45 14.75 -42.48
N VAL A 20 -11.62 14.81 -43.53
CA VAL A 20 -10.29 15.51 -43.46
C VAL A 20 -10.37 16.95 -43.99
N ALA A 21 -11.52 17.38 -44.56
CA ALA A 21 -11.73 18.77 -44.92
C ALA A 21 -12.37 19.57 -43.75
N LEU A 22 -11.82 19.46 -42.57
CA LEU A 22 -11.94 20.53 -41.60
C LEU A 22 -11.13 21.73 -42.11
N PRO A 23 -11.66 22.96 -42.07
CA PRO A 23 -10.95 24.12 -42.62
C PRO A 23 -9.56 24.23 -41.96
N ALA A 24 -8.56 24.38 -42.81
CA ALA A 24 -7.22 24.76 -42.38
C ALA A 24 -7.32 26.13 -41.67
N GLY A 25 -7.48 26.09 -40.36
CA GLY A 25 -7.70 27.27 -39.54
C GLY A 25 -7.93 26.94 -38.06
N LEU A 26 -8.13 25.66 -37.72
CA LEU A 26 -7.87 25.22 -36.38
C LEU A 26 -6.38 24.79 -36.32
N SER A 27 -5.49 25.79 -36.25
CA SER A 27 -4.28 25.57 -35.51
C SER A 27 -4.75 24.89 -34.23
N ALA A 28 -4.17 23.76 -33.85
CA ALA A 28 -4.21 23.34 -32.49
C ALA A 28 -3.61 24.51 -31.70
N SER A 29 -4.46 25.49 -31.35
CA SER A 29 -4.15 26.32 -30.23
C SER A 29 -4.00 25.31 -29.12
N ALA A 30 -2.80 25.19 -28.58
CA ALA A 30 -2.63 24.66 -27.25
C ALA A 30 -3.85 25.18 -26.48
N LEU A 31 -4.69 24.26 -25.98
CA LEU A 31 -5.73 24.63 -25.04
C LEU A 31 -4.98 25.24 -23.88
N ASP A 32 -4.89 26.57 -23.87
CA ASP A 32 -4.40 27.31 -22.73
C ASP A 32 -5.41 27.10 -21.63
N TYR A 33 -5.20 26.05 -20.84
CA TYR A 33 -5.92 25.85 -19.59
C TYR A 33 -5.42 26.88 -18.60
N THR A 34 -5.91 28.11 -18.73
CA THR A 34 -5.85 29.05 -17.64
C THR A 34 -6.90 28.59 -16.63
N ILE A 35 -6.47 27.97 -15.55
CA ILE A 35 -7.32 27.79 -14.38
C ILE A 35 -7.74 29.19 -13.93
N ASP A 36 -9.06 29.50 -13.99
CA ASP A 36 -9.58 30.79 -13.55
C ASP A 36 -9.30 30.90 -12.03
N PRO A 37 -8.57 31.92 -11.57
CA PRO A 37 -8.28 32.13 -10.17
C PRO A 37 -9.49 32.44 -9.30
N LYS A 38 -10.72 32.35 -9.80
CA LYS A 38 -11.96 32.58 -9.05
C LYS A 38 -12.14 31.69 -7.83
N ASP A 39 -11.43 30.59 -7.74
CA ASP A 39 -11.52 29.64 -6.64
C ASP A 39 -10.38 29.77 -5.63
N GLY A 40 -9.92 30.97 -5.34
CA GLY A 40 -8.95 31.20 -4.26
C GLY A 40 -7.51 30.81 -4.58
N TYR A 41 -7.20 30.47 -5.82
CA TYR A 41 -5.82 30.27 -6.26
C TYR A 41 -5.10 31.64 -6.39
N SER A 42 -4.36 32.04 -5.39
CA SER A 42 -3.55 33.24 -5.41
C SER A 42 -2.17 33.08 -6.04
N GLY A 43 -1.92 31.94 -6.68
CA GLY A 43 -0.73 31.73 -7.49
C GLY A 43 -1.17 31.55 -8.93
N THR A 44 -0.70 32.42 -9.86
CA THR A 44 -0.66 32.03 -11.25
C THR A 44 0.07 30.71 -11.31
N PRO A 45 -0.54 29.62 -11.80
CA PRO A 45 0.29 28.50 -12.22
C PRO A 45 1.22 29.11 -13.26
N ASP A 46 2.52 29.03 -13.04
CA ASP A 46 3.44 29.12 -14.15
C ASP A 46 2.83 28.18 -15.19
N SER A 47 2.54 28.73 -16.37
CA SER A 47 1.85 28.04 -17.44
C SER A 47 2.10 26.53 -17.37
N ILE A 48 1.04 25.73 -17.15
CA ILE A 48 1.17 24.31 -17.38
C ILE A 48 1.52 24.21 -18.85
N THR A 49 2.80 24.19 -19.13
CA THR A 49 3.29 23.80 -20.43
C THR A 49 2.90 22.34 -20.49
N ILE A 50 1.77 22.05 -21.14
CA ILE A 50 1.51 20.67 -21.56
C ILE A 50 2.74 20.35 -22.37
N PRO A 51 3.59 19.40 -21.94
CA PRO A 51 4.76 19.04 -22.69
C PRO A 51 4.31 18.79 -24.12
N ALA A 52 5.04 19.32 -25.08
CA ALA A 52 4.67 19.13 -26.47
C ALA A 52 4.35 17.63 -26.66
N LEU A 53 3.29 17.32 -27.34
CA LEU A 53 2.73 15.95 -27.58
C LEU A 53 3.79 14.85 -27.87
N ASP A 54 5.05 15.21 -27.96
CA ASP A 54 6.15 14.38 -28.46
C ASP A 54 6.58 13.27 -27.50
N ASP A 55 6.51 13.45 -26.18
CA ASP A 55 6.93 12.41 -25.23
C ASP A 55 5.79 11.43 -24.89
N ALA A 56 4.53 11.90 -24.88
CA ALA A 56 3.36 11.04 -24.79
C ALA A 56 3.29 9.99 -25.91
N LYS A 57 3.74 10.37 -27.10
CA LYS A 57 3.66 9.53 -28.31
C LYS A 57 4.46 8.25 -28.19
N ARG A 58 5.63 8.27 -27.53
CA ARG A 58 6.53 7.09 -27.53
C ARG A 58 5.97 5.93 -26.71
N SER A 59 5.20 6.18 -25.67
CA SER A 59 4.63 5.13 -24.82
C SER A 59 3.28 4.59 -25.32
N THR A 60 2.66 5.25 -26.29
CA THR A 60 1.36 4.88 -26.87
C THR A 60 1.45 4.44 -28.34
N VAL A 61 2.65 4.29 -28.87
CA VAL A 61 2.86 3.94 -30.29
C VAL A 61 2.68 2.45 -30.52
N TYR A 62 1.84 2.10 -31.48
CA TYR A 62 1.76 0.74 -32.01
C TYR A 62 2.76 0.57 -33.16
N TYR A 63 3.96 0.14 -32.81
CA TYR A 63 5.07 0.07 -33.74
C TYR A 63 4.83 -0.90 -34.91
N GLY A 64 5.19 -0.47 -36.10
CA GLY A 64 5.26 -1.29 -37.31
C GLY A 64 3.96 -1.37 -38.12
N ASP A 65 2.79 -1.10 -37.55
CA ASP A 65 1.49 -1.07 -38.25
C ASP A 65 1.24 0.35 -38.76
N VAL A 66 1.72 0.68 -39.92
CA VAL A 66 1.64 2.04 -40.53
C VAL A 66 0.43 2.23 -41.44
N ASP A 67 -0.26 1.17 -41.82
CA ASP A 67 -1.48 1.22 -42.61
C ASP A 67 -2.76 1.07 -41.80
N TYR A 68 -2.60 0.98 -40.45
CA TYR A 68 -3.70 0.84 -39.48
C TYR A 68 -4.57 -0.40 -39.70
N SER A 69 -3.98 -1.47 -40.22
CA SER A 69 -4.67 -2.74 -40.43
C SER A 69 -4.83 -3.56 -39.16
N SER A 70 -4.23 -3.14 -38.06
CA SER A 70 -4.10 -3.86 -36.79
C SER A 70 -3.21 -5.12 -36.89
N SER A 71 -2.35 -5.17 -37.89
CA SER A 71 -1.36 -6.24 -38.07
C SER A 71 -0.07 -5.66 -38.66
N VAL A 72 1.06 -6.19 -38.25
CA VAL A 72 2.35 -5.85 -38.86
C VAL A 72 2.63 -6.85 -39.97
N ASP A 73 2.56 -6.40 -41.22
CA ASP A 73 2.74 -7.26 -42.39
C ASP A 73 3.68 -6.69 -43.45
N VAL A 74 3.76 -7.35 -44.61
CA VAL A 74 4.65 -6.95 -45.71
C VAL A 74 4.21 -5.61 -46.31
N THR A 75 2.96 -5.22 -46.20
CA THR A 75 2.43 -3.94 -46.71
C THR A 75 3.04 -2.78 -45.94
N ASP A 76 3.10 -2.93 -44.61
CA ASP A 76 3.76 -1.95 -43.74
C ASP A 76 5.21 -1.79 -44.07
N ALA A 77 5.94 -2.90 -44.22
CA ALA A 77 7.36 -2.87 -44.59
C ALA A 77 7.57 -2.14 -45.91
N LEU A 78 6.67 -2.31 -46.88
CA LEU A 78 6.74 -1.62 -48.18
C LEU A 78 6.46 -0.12 -48.03
N LEU A 79 5.47 0.27 -47.19
CA LEU A 79 5.16 1.67 -46.93
C LEU A 79 6.32 2.38 -46.22
N VAL A 80 6.88 1.75 -45.17
CA VAL A 80 8.06 2.26 -44.46
C VAL A 80 9.26 2.42 -45.40
N LEU A 81 9.51 1.42 -46.28
CA LEU A 81 10.56 1.53 -47.32
C LEU A 81 10.30 2.68 -48.26
N GLN A 82 9.09 2.86 -48.72
CA GLN A 82 8.74 3.95 -49.65
C GLN A 82 8.89 5.32 -48.94
N SER A 83 8.53 5.43 -47.69
CA SER A 83 8.73 6.64 -46.93
C SER A 83 10.20 6.94 -46.68
N SER A 84 11.01 5.95 -46.30
CA SER A 84 12.46 6.11 -46.07
C SER A 84 13.25 6.59 -47.28
N VAL A 85 12.70 6.39 -48.51
CA VAL A 85 13.31 6.88 -49.77
C VAL A 85 12.52 8.05 -50.38
N GLY A 86 11.63 8.70 -49.64
CA GLY A 86 10.89 9.90 -50.04
C GLY A 86 9.83 9.70 -51.12
N LYS A 87 9.31 8.46 -51.30
CA LYS A 87 8.24 8.17 -52.28
C LYS A 87 6.86 8.29 -51.69
N VAL A 88 6.72 8.16 -50.37
CA VAL A 88 5.53 8.37 -49.59
C VAL A 88 5.90 9.31 -48.45
N GLU A 89 5.05 10.28 -48.18
CA GLU A 89 5.23 11.19 -47.04
C GLU A 89 4.37 10.73 -45.88
N PHE A 90 5.01 10.45 -44.75
CA PHE A 90 4.33 10.12 -43.49
C PHE A 90 4.13 11.39 -42.69
N ASN A 91 2.97 11.50 -42.03
CA ASN A 91 2.80 12.47 -40.94
C ASN A 91 3.62 12.03 -39.71
N GLN A 92 3.71 12.85 -38.69
CA GLN A 92 4.49 12.56 -37.49
C GLN A 92 4.07 11.24 -36.82
N TYR A 93 2.77 11.01 -36.71
CA TYR A 93 2.23 9.80 -36.07
C TYR A 93 2.57 8.52 -36.85
N GLU A 94 2.51 8.56 -38.19
CA GLU A 94 2.96 7.45 -39.03
C GLU A 94 4.48 7.27 -38.98
N THR A 95 5.23 8.37 -38.85
CA THR A 95 6.70 8.34 -38.70
C THR A 95 7.07 7.66 -37.38
N ASP A 96 6.40 8.01 -36.27
CA ASP A 96 6.64 7.41 -34.97
C ASP A 96 6.33 5.89 -34.96
N ARG A 97 5.25 5.48 -35.63
CA ARG A 97 4.91 4.05 -35.80
C ARG A 97 5.91 3.29 -36.68
N ALA A 98 6.46 3.97 -37.66
CA ALA A 98 7.43 3.40 -38.61
C ALA A 98 8.86 3.33 -38.06
N ASN A 99 9.20 4.18 -37.07
CA ASN A 99 10.53 4.22 -36.45
C ASN A 99 10.67 3.10 -35.43
N VAL A 100 10.84 1.89 -35.92
CA VAL A 100 10.90 0.67 -35.09
C VAL A 100 12.28 0.37 -34.53
N ASP A 101 13.34 1.02 -35.05
CA ASP A 101 14.68 0.93 -34.48
C ASP A 101 14.96 1.99 -33.41
N GLY A 102 14.06 2.97 -33.24
CA GLY A 102 14.15 4.02 -32.24
C GLY A 102 15.18 5.10 -32.56
N SER A 103 15.63 5.18 -33.82
CA SER A 103 16.62 6.18 -34.24
C SER A 103 16.04 7.59 -34.28
N ALA A 104 16.85 8.58 -33.88
CA ALA A 104 16.45 9.99 -33.84
C ALA A 104 17.57 10.87 -34.41
N ASP A 105 17.20 12.05 -34.92
CA ASP A 105 18.15 13.08 -35.34
C ASP A 105 18.77 13.82 -34.11
N GLU A 106 19.60 14.83 -34.39
CA GLU A 106 20.26 15.62 -33.34
C GLU A 106 19.26 16.44 -32.50
N GLU A 107 18.09 16.71 -33.07
CA GLU A 107 16.99 17.42 -32.42
C GLU A 107 16.02 16.47 -31.65
N GLY A 108 16.24 15.15 -31.75
CA GLY A 108 15.43 14.14 -31.10
C GLY A 108 14.19 13.68 -31.89
N ASN A 109 14.03 14.13 -33.16
CA ASN A 109 12.93 13.67 -34.02
C ASN A 109 13.19 12.28 -34.56
N ALA A 110 12.15 11.47 -34.70
CA ALA A 110 12.21 10.14 -35.26
C ALA A 110 12.75 10.18 -36.69
N THR A 111 13.72 9.33 -37.02
CA THR A 111 14.30 9.21 -38.35
C THR A 111 13.95 7.88 -38.97
N LEU A 112 13.47 7.91 -40.24
CA LEU A 112 13.12 6.69 -40.95
C LEU A 112 14.25 6.30 -41.93
N THR A 113 14.64 5.05 -41.85
CA THR A 113 15.69 4.47 -42.66
C THR A 113 15.22 3.16 -43.31
N VAL A 114 16.04 2.62 -44.20
CA VAL A 114 15.82 1.28 -44.76
C VAL A 114 15.92 0.19 -43.68
N SER A 115 16.58 0.48 -42.54
CA SER A 115 16.67 -0.42 -41.41
C SER A 115 15.29 -0.70 -40.79
N ASP A 116 14.49 0.34 -40.64
CA ASP A 116 13.13 0.21 -40.11
C ASP A 116 12.27 -0.69 -40.99
N ALA A 117 12.31 -0.47 -42.32
CA ALA A 117 11.61 -1.32 -43.27
C ALA A 117 12.05 -2.78 -43.21
N LEU A 118 13.35 -3.03 -43.02
CA LEU A 118 13.87 -4.37 -42.84
C LEU A 118 13.40 -5.03 -41.54
N LEU A 119 13.36 -4.29 -40.45
CA LEU A 119 12.85 -4.78 -39.15
C LEU A 119 11.36 -5.11 -39.24
N VAL A 120 10.53 -4.23 -39.84
CA VAL A 120 9.13 -4.49 -40.09
C VAL A 120 8.92 -5.75 -40.92
N LEU A 121 9.73 -5.92 -41.99
CA LEU A 121 9.71 -7.15 -42.77
C LEU A 121 10.10 -8.39 -41.96
N GLN A 122 11.13 -8.30 -41.12
CA GLN A 122 11.54 -9.41 -40.24
C GLN A 122 10.46 -9.79 -39.25
N ARG A 123 9.75 -8.80 -38.67
CA ARG A 123 8.63 -8.99 -37.79
C ARG A 123 7.46 -9.68 -38.50
N SER A 124 7.10 -9.22 -39.70
CA SER A 124 6.00 -9.77 -40.51
C SER A 124 6.16 -11.25 -40.84
N VAL A 125 7.41 -11.74 -40.86
CA VAL A 125 7.77 -13.17 -41.13
C VAL A 125 8.24 -13.88 -39.85
N SER A 126 7.96 -13.30 -38.66
CA SER A 126 8.28 -13.87 -37.36
C SER A 126 9.77 -14.20 -37.13
N LYS A 127 10.68 -13.48 -37.79
CA LYS A 127 12.12 -13.60 -37.52
C LYS A 127 12.56 -12.88 -36.26
N ILE A 128 11.85 -11.85 -35.87
CA ILE A 128 12.02 -11.15 -34.60
C ILE A 128 10.68 -11.15 -33.85
N LYS A 129 10.74 -11.14 -32.54
CA LYS A 129 9.55 -11.10 -31.67
C LYS A 129 9.16 -9.67 -31.29
N ALA A 130 10.14 -8.83 -31.05
CA ALA A 130 9.97 -7.43 -30.71
C ALA A 130 10.89 -6.55 -31.56
N PHE A 131 10.49 -5.30 -31.73
CA PHE A 131 11.34 -4.28 -32.34
C PHE A 131 12.31 -3.69 -31.28
N PRO A 132 13.46 -3.14 -31.69
CA PRO A 132 14.38 -2.45 -30.80
C PRO A 132 13.69 -1.32 -30.00
N ALA A 133 12.77 -0.58 -30.61
CA ALA A 133 11.99 0.45 -29.93
C ALA A 133 11.07 -0.15 -28.84
N GLU A 134 10.42 -1.28 -29.10
CA GLU A 134 9.63 -2.03 -28.09
C GLU A 134 10.52 -2.56 -26.97
N GLU A 135 11.71 -3.09 -27.30
CA GLU A 135 12.66 -3.55 -26.28
C GLU A 135 13.11 -2.42 -25.37
N ALA A 136 13.31 -1.21 -25.90
CA ALA A 136 13.69 -0.05 -25.11
C ALA A 136 12.60 0.31 -24.08
N VAL A 137 11.34 0.31 -24.52
CA VAL A 137 10.18 0.58 -23.66
C VAL A 137 10.06 -0.44 -22.51
N VAL A 138 10.35 -1.72 -22.77
CA VAL A 138 10.31 -2.76 -21.73
C VAL A 138 11.51 -2.68 -20.81
N LYS A 139 12.70 -2.42 -21.34
CA LYS A 139 13.91 -2.24 -20.54
C LYS A 139 13.78 -1.04 -19.57
N ASP A 140 13.12 0.02 -20.02
CA ASP A 140 12.80 1.15 -19.15
C ASP A 140 11.89 0.71 -18.00
N ALA A 141 10.80 -0.02 -18.28
CA ALA A 141 9.92 -0.56 -17.24
C ALA A 141 10.61 -1.55 -16.29
N LEU A 142 11.64 -2.26 -16.76
CA LEU A 142 12.44 -3.18 -15.94
C LEU A 142 13.53 -2.47 -15.13
N ASN A 143 13.82 -1.20 -15.41
CA ASN A 143 14.86 -0.43 -14.73
C ASN A 143 14.35 0.17 -13.41
N LEU A 144 13.81 -0.69 -12.56
CA LEU A 144 13.35 -0.31 -11.22
C LEU A 144 14.53 -0.15 -10.27
N LYS A 145 14.39 0.73 -9.26
CA LYS A 145 15.37 0.89 -8.18
C LYS A 145 15.59 -0.42 -7.41
N VAL A 146 14.51 -1.16 -7.20
CA VAL A 146 14.53 -2.50 -6.61
C VAL A 146 13.93 -3.46 -7.62
N LYS A 147 14.67 -4.49 -7.96
CA LYS A 147 14.21 -5.51 -8.89
C LYS A 147 13.13 -6.37 -8.23
N LEU A 148 11.98 -6.51 -8.90
CA LEU A 148 10.90 -7.39 -8.48
C LEU A 148 11.05 -8.74 -9.19
N LYS A 149 11.10 -9.81 -8.39
CA LYS A 149 11.39 -11.15 -8.91
C LYS A 149 10.80 -12.23 -8.00
N CYS A 150 10.22 -13.27 -8.58
CA CYS A 150 9.74 -14.41 -7.85
C CYS A 150 10.84 -15.11 -7.04
N HIS A 151 10.48 -15.66 -5.90
CA HIS A 151 11.36 -16.52 -5.09
C HIS A 151 11.73 -17.81 -5.81
N GLU A 152 12.61 -18.61 -5.22
CA GLU A 152 13.05 -19.90 -5.79
C GLU A 152 11.88 -20.88 -5.98
N ASP A 153 10.87 -20.81 -5.13
CA ASP A 153 9.64 -21.60 -5.23
C ASP A 153 8.63 -21.07 -6.25
N GLY A 154 8.96 -19.97 -6.93
CA GLY A 154 8.13 -19.33 -7.93
C GLY A 154 7.07 -18.40 -7.37
N SER A 155 7.02 -18.16 -6.07
CA SER A 155 6.05 -17.27 -5.43
C SER A 155 6.51 -15.81 -5.40
N PHE A 156 5.54 -14.88 -5.30
CA PHE A 156 5.74 -13.47 -5.03
C PHE A 156 4.49 -12.91 -4.35
N LYS A 157 4.65 -12.17 -3.26
CA LYS A 157 3.53 -11.62 -2.50
C LYS A 157 3.41 -10.11 -2.63
N VAL A 158 2.20 -9.63 -2.87
CA VAL A 158 1.87 -8.20 -2.87
C VAL A 158 0.85 -7.93 -1.78
N LEU A 159 1.13 -6.93 -0.94
CA LEU A 159 0.16 -6.39 0.02
C LEU A 159 -0.42 -5.10 -0.55
N GLN A 160 -1.75 -5.06 -0.74
CA GLN A 160 -2.48 -3.81 -0.97
C GLN A 160 -3.00 -3.28 0.37
N VAL A 161 -2.78 -2.00 0.60
CA VAL A 161 -3.41 -1.20 1.66
C VAL A 161 -3.88 0.12 1.07
N SER A 162 -4.78 0.83 1.76
CA SER A 162 -5.37 2.06 1.24
C SER A 162 -5.75 3.03 2.34
N ASP A 163 -5.97 4.29 1.96
CA ASP A 163 -6.64 5.29 2.80
C ASP A 163 -5.97 5.48 4.17
N PHE A 164 -4.71 5.93 4.15
CA PHE A 164 -3.97 6.32 5.35
C PHE A 164 -4.49 7.60 5.99
N GLN A 165 -5.01 8.49 5.23
CA GLN A 165 -5.55 9.83 5.43
C GLN A 165 -6.05 10.18 6.85
N ASP A 166 -5.20 10.06 7.85
CA ASP A 166 -5.52 10.49 9.21
C ASP A 166 -5.67 12.01 9.28
N ASN A 167 -6.62 12.46 10.08
CA ASN A 167 -6.82 13.88 10.32
C ASN A 167 -5.69 14.44 11.20
N CYS A 168 -4.77 15.15 10.57
CA CYS A 168 -3.61 15.76 11.20
C CYS A 168 -3.86 17.20 11.69
N SER A 169 -5.08 17.57 12.00
CA SER A 169 -5.54 18.95 12.34
C SER A 169 -4.74 19.67 13.45
N SER A 170 -3.75 19.04 14.04
CA SER A 170 -2.87 19.61 15.08
C SER A 170 -1.38 19.57 14.71
N GLY A 171 -1.02 19.41 13.43
CA GLY A 171 0.36 19.24 13.00
C GLY A 171 0.93 17.87 13.37
N GLN A 172 0.06 16.89 13.65
CA GLN A 172 0.46 15.53 13.93
C GLN A 172 0.66 14.75 12.63
N VAL A 173 1.70 13.98 12.59
CA VAL A 173 1.91 12.88 11.62
C VAL A 173 0.87 11.78 11.84
N ILE A 174 0.75 10.85 10.88
CA ILE A 174 -0.14 9.67 10.94
C ILE A 174 -0.26 9.12 12.36
N LYS A 175 -1.48 8.81 12.79
CA LYS A 175 -1.73 8.28 14.13
C LYS A 175 -1.08 6.91 14.33
N ASP A 176 -0.65 6.67 15.54
CA ASP A 176 -0.01 5.41 15.90
C ASP A 176 -0.94 4.21 15.69
N GLY A 177 -2.25 4.38 15.90
CA GLY A 177 -3.23 3.33 15.65
C GLY A 177 -3.30 2.90 14.18
N THR A 178 -3.23 3.84 13.24
CA THR A 178 -3.18 3.58 11.80
C THR A 178 -1.88 2.86 11.41
N MET A 179 -0.75 3.33 11.96
CA MET A 179 0.54 2.68 11.71
C MET A 179 0.61 1.27 12.29
N GLN A 180 -0.02 1.02 13.44
CA GLN A 180 -0.08 -0.32 14.01
C GLN A 180 -0.86 -1.30 13.12
N ARG A 181 -1.97 -0.84 12.54
CA ARG A 181 -2.72 -1.65 11.57
C ARG A 181 -1.88 -1.94 10.34
N PHE A 182 -1.25 -0.92 9.81
CA PHE A 182 -0.35 -1.09 8.68
C PHE A 182 0.77 -2.09 8.98
N ASN A 183 1.45 -1.92 10.11
CA ASN A 183 2.52 -2.81 10.53
C ASN A 183 2.03 -4.25 10.73
N ALA A 184 0.84 -4.44 11.32
CA ALA A 184 0.23 -5.76 11.45
C ALA A 184 -0.09 -6.42 10.10
N MET A 185 -0.55 -5.63 9.12
CA MET A 185 -0.78 -6.15 7.76
C MET A 185 0.53 -6.53 7.07
N VAL A 186 1.59 -5.74 7.24
CA VAL A 186 2.92 -6.08 6.72
C VAL A 186 3.46 -7.37 7.37
N ASP A 187 3.28 -7.52 8.70
CA ASP A 187 3.69 -8.74 9.41
C ASP A 187 2.92 -9.97 8.95
N GLU A 188 1.61 -9.86 8.75
CA GLU A 188 0.76 -10.96 8.28
C GLU A 188 1.08 -11.36 6.84
N ALA A 189 1.24 -10.36 5.96
CA ALA A 189 1.49 -10.62 4.55
C ALA A 189 2.90 -11.15 4.29
N ASP A 190 3.90 -10.66 5.04
CA ASP A 190 5.33 -10.84 4.71
C ASP A 190 5.57 -10.55 3.22
N PRO A 191 5.31 -9.32 2.75
CA PRO A 191 5.18 -9.00 1.34
C PRO A 191 6.52 -8.73 0.67
N ASP A 192 6.61 -9.06 -0.61
CA ASP A 192 7.72 -8.68 -1.49
C ASP A 192 7.51 -7.28 -2.11
N LEU A 193 6.27 -6.80 -2.11
CA LEU A 193 5.88 -5.47 -2.58
C LEU A 193 4.66 -4.99 -1.80
N VAL A 194 4.66 -3.74 -1.38
CA VAL A 194 3.47 -3.06 -0.84
C VAL A 194 2.95 -2.05 -1.84
N VAL A 195 1.64 -2.09 -2.13
CA VAL A 195 0.94 -1.12 -2.97
C VAL A 195 -0.06 -0.35 -2.12
N ILE A 196 0.11 0.97 -2.03
CA ILE A 196 -0.76 1.88 -1.28
C ILE A 196 -1.69 2.56 -2.30
N THR A 197 -2.99 2.26 -2.20
CA THR A 197 -3.95 2.61 -3.26
C THR A 197 -4.69 3.92 -3.02
N GLY A 198 -3.93 4.99 -2.79
CA GLY A 198 -4.45 6.36 -2.77
C GLY A 198 -4.99 6.82 -1.42
N ASP A 199 -5.39 8.08 -1.38
CA ASP A 199 -5.73 8.81 -0.17
C ASP A 199 -4.66 8.61 0.91
N ASN A 200 -3.41 8.82 0.45
CA ASN A 200 -2.22 8.65 1.28
C ASN A 200 -2.17 9.68 2.39
N ILE A 201 -2.75 10.86 2.14
CA ILE A 201 -2.85 11.98 3.07
C ILE A 201 -4.28 12.49 3.12
N TRP A 202 -4.66 13.10 4.26
CA TRP A 202 -5.86 13.93 4.39
C TRP A 202 -5.48 15.40 4.22
N PRO A 203 -6.40 16.30 3.79
CA PRO A 203 -6.16 17.73 3.78
C PRO A 203 -5.84 18.25 5.19
N CYS A 204 -4.66 17.88 5.63
CA CYS A 204 -4.05 18.45 6.80
C CYS A 204 -3.46 19.78 6.42
N PRO A 205 -3.28 20.71 7.37
CA PRO A 205 -2.38 21.81 7.19
C PRO A 205 -0.92 21.29 7.19
N LEU A 206 -0.58 20.46 6.22
CA LEU A 206 0.81 20.18 5.87
C LEU A 206 1.28 21.41 5.08
N GLU A 207 1.43 22.53 5.80
CA GLU A 207 1.73 23.83 5.20
C GLU A 207 3.13 23.89 4.59
N LYS A 208 3.97 22.91 4.91
CA LYS A 208 5.38 22.86 4.51
C LYS A 208 5.74 21.51 3.94
N GLU A 209 6.67 21.52 3.01
CA GLU A 209 7.23 20.30 2.43
C GLU A 209 7.87 19.41 3.49
N GLU A 210 8.49 20.01 4.52
CA GLU A 210 9.09 19.24 5.62
C GLU A 210 8.04 18.43 6.41
N ASP A 211 6.84 18.98 6.58
CA ASP A 211 5.74 18.29 7.27
C ASP A 211 5.23 17.10 6.43
N PHE A 212 5.16 17.28 5.11
CA PHE A 212 4.84 16.19 4.20
C PHE A 212 5.90 15.10 4.21
N ILE A 213 7.19 15.46 4.16
CA ILE A 213 8.28 14.51 4.25
C ILE A 213 8.22 13.74 5.56
N ALA A 214 7.99 14.41 6.70
CA ALA A 214 7.85 13.76 7.99
C ALA A 214 6.65 12.79 8.04
N TYR A 215 5.56 13.14 7.35
CA TYR A 215 4.42 12.24 7.18
C TYR A 215 4.78 10.98 6.40
N VAL A 216 5.46 11.15 5.27
CA VAL A 216 5.92 10.04 4.42
C VAL A 216 6.94 9.18 5.15
N ASP A 217 7.91 9.79 5.87
CA ASP A 217 8.88 9.08 6.68
C ASP A 217 8.20 8.14 7.68
N LYS A 218 7.11 8.59 8.31
CA LYS A 218 6.35 7.75 9.23
C LYS A 218 5.58 6.67 8.48
N MET A 219 4.96 6.99 7.35
CA MET A 219 4.15 6.06 6.56
C MET A 219 4.96 4.87 6.05
N VAL A 220 6.11 5.16 5.45
CA VAL A 220 6.92 4.13 4.78
C VAL A 220 8.20 3.76 5.52
N GLY A 221 8.50 4.41 6.64
CA GLY A 221 9.78 4.24 7.35
C GLY A 221 10.08 2.79 7.72
N ARG A 222 9.04 2.01 8.02
CA ARG A 222 9.18 0.57 8.23
C ARG A 222 9.60 -0.16 6.96
N LEU A 223 8.93 0.13 5.83
CA LEU A 223 9.23 -0.53 4.56
C LEU A 223 10.66 -0.24 4.12
N GLU A 224 11.10 1.01 4.27
CA GLU A 224 12.46 1.44 4.00
C GLU A 224 13.48 0.74 4.91
N ALA A 225 13.18 0.61 6.21
CA ALA A 225 14.05 -0.07 7.16
C ALA A 225 14.17 -1.58 6.89
N ASP A 226 13.09 -2.19 6.43
CA ASP A 226 13.04 -3.63 6.12
C ASP A 226 13.50 -3.95 4.69
N GLY A 227 13.72 -2.92 3.87
CA GLY A 227 14.09 -3.08 2.45
C GLY A 227 12.95 -3.62 1.60
N ILE A 228 11.69 -3.41 2.00
CA ILE A 228 10.51 -3.86 1.27
C ILE A 228 10.17 -2.82 0.18
N PRO A 229 10.17 -3.18 -1.09
CA PRO A 229 9.72 -2.30 -2.16
C PRO A 229 8.28 -1.86 -1.94
N TRP A 230 8.01 -0.60 -2.26
CA TRP A 230 6.66 -0.06 -2.16
C TRP A 230 6.32 0.87 -3.31
N ALA A 231 5.02 0.94 -3.60
CA ALA A 231 4.46 1.75 -4.67
C ALA A 231 3.17 2.42 -4.18
N ILE A 232 2.80 3.54 -4.80
CA ILE A 232 1.58 4.27 -4.46
C ILE A 232 0.73 4.50 -5.70
N THR A 233 -0.57 4.65 -5.53
CA THR A 233 -1.44 5.38 -6.45
C THR A 233 -1.94 6.64 -5.76
N TYR A 234 -2.59 7.53 -6.51
CA TYR A 234 -3.17 8.74 -5.96
C TYR A 234 -4.69 8.61 -5.82
N GLY A 235 -5.19 9.13 -4.70
CA GLY A 235 -6.61 9.29 -4.45
C GLY A 235 -7.06 10.76 -4.61
N ASN A 236 -8.33 10.98 -4.33
CA ASN A 236 -8.94 12.30 -4.50
C ASN A 236 -8.49 13.30 -3.42
N HIS A 237 -8.08 12.84 -2.24
CA HIS A 237 -7.59 13.70 -1.17
C HIS A 237 -6.10 14.02 -1.28
N ASP A 238 -5.32 13.31 -2.03
CA ASP A 238 -3.88 13.56 -2.17
C ASP A 238 -3.56 14.94 -2.77
N ASN A 239 -4.54 15.61 -3.38
CA ASN A 239 -4.42 16.95 -3.92
C ASN A 239 -5.09 18.04 -3.07
N ASP A 240 -5.74 17.67 -2.00
CA ASP A 240 -6.51 18.55 -1.11
C ASP A 240 -5.63 19.29 -0.07
N MET A 241 -4.38 19.46 -0.34
CA MET A 241 -3.40 20.05 0.57
C MET A 241 -3.81 21.44 1.05
N GLY A 242 -4.22 21.53 2.31
CA GLY A 242 -4.59 22.77 2.99
C GLY A 242 -6.09 23.08 2.97
N ASP A 243 -6.51 23.96 3.89
CA ASP A 243 -7.86 24.54 3.93
C ASP A 243 -8.17 25.21 2.59
N PHE A 244 -9.37 25.05 2.07
CA PHE A 244 -9.79 25.59 0.78
C PHE A 244 -9.59 27.12 0.66
N ASP A 245 -9.47 27.82 1.78
CA ASP A 245 -9.23 29.26 1.87
C ASP A 245 -7.78 29.64 2.27
N ALA A 246 -6.94 28.67 2.65
CA ALA A 246 -5.54 28.91 2.99
C ALA A 246 -4.63 28.70 1.77
N VAL A 247 -3.50 29.37 1.77
CA VAL A 247 -2.45 29.23 0.75
C VAL A 247 -2.15 27.74 0.55
N ARG A 248 -2.56 27.22 -0.59
CA ARG A 248 -2.22 25.82 -0.96
C ARG A 248 -0.71 25.71 -0.99
N THR A 249 -0.20 24.78 -0.25
CA THR A 249 1.23 24.52 -0.22
C THR A 249 1.69 24.00 -1.57
N ASP A 250 2.98 24.18 -1.86
CA ASP A 250 3.59 23.77 -3.12
C ASP A 250 3.74 22.25 -3.27
N VAL A 251 3.23 21.45 -2.31
CA VAL A 251 3.38 19.98 -2.33
C VAL A 251 2.22 19.32 -3.07
N ARG A 252 2.11 19.57 -4.36
CA ARG A 252 1.11 18.95 -5.24
C ARG A 252 1.53 17.55 -5.66
N LYS A 253 0.63 16.77 -6.27
CA LYS A 253 0.87 15.38 -6.71
C LYS A 253 2.23 15.19 -7.41
N TRP A 254 2.60 16.06 -8.36
CA TRP A 254 3.89 15.95 -9.04
C TRP A 254 5.08 16.14 -8.08
N ARG A 255 4.97 17.04 -7.09
CA ARG A 255 6.01 17.24 -6.09
C ARG A 255 6.02 16.10 -5.06
N GLN A 256 4.85 15.63 -4.67
CA GLN A 256 4.73 14.43 -3.84
C GLN A 256 5.41 13.24 -4.52
N GLN A 257 5.19 13.07 -5.83
CA GLN A 257 5.82 12.01 -6.60
C GLN A 257 7.36 12.10 -6.58
N GLU A 258 7.92 13.31 -6.77
CA GLU A 258 9.37 13.52 -6.65
C GLU A 258 9.89 13.14 -5.26
N ILE A 259 9.13 13.46 -4.20
CA ILE A 259 9.47 13.09 -2.83
C ILE A 259 9.39 11.57 -2.67
N TYR A 260 8.31 10.92 -3.07
CA TYR A 260 8.20 9.46 -3.02
C TYR A 260 9.33 8.78 -3.81
N GLU A 261 9.62 9.25 -5.00
CA GLU A 261 10.73 8.74 -5.81
C GLU A 261 12.12 8.99 -5.18
N SER A 262 12.26 9.87 -4.20
CA SER A 262 13.52 10.05 -3.51
C SER A 262 13.88 8.90 -2.56
N TYR A 263 12.88 8.10 -2.13
CA TYR A 263 13.10 6.97 -1.23
C TYR A 263 13.73 5.78 -1.95
N PRO A 264 14.69 5.10 -1.32
CA PRO A 264 15.44 3.99 -1.93
C PRO A 264 14.59 2.82 -2.41
N HIS A 265 13.52 2.48 -1.68
CA HIS A 265 12.66 1.33 -1.98
C HIS A 265 11.34 1.71 -2.65
N CYS A 266 11.10 2.99 -2.91
CA CYS A 266 9.98 3.42 -3.73
C CYS A 266 10.19 2.99 -5.18
N VAL A 267 9.28 2.17 -5.72
CA VAL A 267 9.28 1.73 -7.13
C VAL A 267 8.18 2.37 -7.97
N ALA A 268 7.36 3.25 -7.37
CA ALA A 268 6.41 4.08 -8.10
C ALA A 268 7.13 5.07 -9.00
N THR A 269 6.53 5.44 -10.12
CA THR A 269 7.02 6.48 -11.03
C THR A 269 5.90 7.43 -11.42
N ALA A 270 6.25 8.63 -11.85
CA ALA A 270 5.28 9.62 -12.34
C ALA A 270 4.43 9.10 -13.52
N GLY A 271 4.99 8.15 -14.28
CA GLY A 271 4.40 7.68 -15.52
C GLY A 271 4.84 8.50 -16.73
N PRO A 272 4.30 8.21 -17.92
CA PRO A 272 4.71 8.86 -19.15
C PRO A 272 4.12 10.26 -19.27
N ASP A 273 4.93 11.21 -19.72
CA ASP A 273 4.45 12.55 -20.07
C ASP A 273 3.33 12.48 -21.12
N GLY A 274 2.32 13.34 -20.98
CA GLY A 274 1.20 13.45 -21.91
C GLY A 274 0.14 12.36 -21.83
N VAL A 275 0.22 11.50 -20.82
CA VAL A 275 -0.90 10.66 -20.36
C VAL A 275 -1.50 11.32 -19.12
N PHE A 276 -2.82 11.44 -19.07
CA PHE A 276 -3.52 12.08 -17.95
C PHE A 276 -3.14 11.46 -16.62
N GLY A 277 -2.96 12.32 -15.59
CA GLY A 277 -2.68 11.92 -14.23
C GLY A 277 -1.20 11.65 -13.96
N ILE A 278 -0.87 11.38 -12.70
CA ILE A 278 0.46 11.08 -12.18
C ILE A 278 0.43 9.72 -11.50
N GLY A 279 1.43 8.90 -11.77
CA GLY A 279 1.45 7.55 -11.20
C GLY A 279 0.79 6.49 -12.09
N ASN A 280 0.81 6.70 -13.42
CA ASN A 280 0.46 5.64 -14.38
C ASN A 280 1.72 4.85 -14.73
N TYR A 281 1.89 3.67 -14.17
CA TYR A 281 3.10 2.86 -14.39
C TYR A 281 2.81 1.37 -14.34
N VAL A 282 3.79 0.59 -14.76
CA VAL A 282 3.79 -0.86 -14.65
C VAL A 282 5.05 -1.33 -13.94
N LEU A 283 4.89 -2.25 -13.01
CA LEU A 283 5.97 -2.91 -12.28
C LEU A 283 6.03 -4.37 -12.72
N PRO A 284 6.97 -4.73 -13.59
CA PRO A 284 7.13 -6.12 -14.02
C PRO A 284 7.77 -6.95 -12.91
N ILE A 285 7.15 -8.08 -12.60
CA ILE A 285 7.71 -9.12 -11.73
C ILE A 285 8.35 -10.18 -12.60
N LEU A 286 9.64 -10.37 -12.48
CA LEU A 286 10.38 -11.36 -13.23
C LEU A 286 10.16 -12.77 -12.69
N THR A 287 10.34 -13.78 -13.55
CA THR A 287 10.48 -15.16 -13.11
C THR A 287 11.71 -15.32 -12.21
N ASN A 288 11.76 -16.39 -11.42
CA ASN A 288 12.86 -16.66 -10.50
C ASN A 288 14.23 -16.78 -11.18
N ASP A 289 14.27 -17.18 -12.44
CA ASP A 289 15.48 -17.25 -13.29
C ASP A 289 15.76 -15.97 -14.12
N GLU A 290 14.90 -14.96 -13.97
CA GLU A 290 14.98 -13.66 -14.65
C GLU A 290 14.92 -13.73 -16.18
N THR A 291 14.43 -14.82 -16.75
CA THR A 291 14.41 -14.99 -18.22
C THR A 291 13.17 -14.39 -18.88
N SER A 292 12.12 -14.14 -18.10
CA SER A 292 10.86 -13.58 -18.59
C SER A 292 10.12 -12.80 -17.49
N ILE A 293 9.08 -12.07 -17.88
CA ILE A 293 8.17 -11.40 -16.96
C ILE A 293 7.06 -12.38 -16.62
N ALA A 294 6.92 -12.70 -15.33
CA ALA A 294 5.88 -13.58 -14.83
C ALA A 294 4.53 -12.87 -14.69
N PHE A 295 4.55 -11.64 -14.17
CA PHE A 295 3.34 -10.89 -13.83
C PHE A 295 3.58 -9.39 -13.90
N ASN A 296 2.53 -8.61 -14.18
CA ASN A 296 2.58 -7.16 -14.17
C ASN A 296 1.68 -6.56 -13.08
N VAL A 297 2.23 -5.74 -12.22
CA VAL A 297 1.49 -4.86 -11.33
C VAL A 297 1.33 -3.52 -12.00
N TRP A 298 0.10 -3.15 -12.33
CA TRP A 298 -0.23 -1.87 -12.97
C TRP A 298 -0.77 -0.89 -11.95
N ALA A 299 -0.39 0.35 -12.08
CA ALA A 299 -0.96 1.48 -11.36
C ALA A 299 -1.58 2.46 -12.35
N ILE A 300 -2.74 3.02 -12.00
CA ILE A 300 -3.42 4.02 -12.82
C ILE A 300 -4.03 5.10 -11.93
N ASP A 301 -3.80 6.36 -12.29
CA ASP A 301 -4.41 7.51 -11.61
C ASP A 301 -5.86 7.68 -12.06
N THR A 302 -6.82 7.45 -11.19
CA THR A 302 -8.25 7.64 -11.47
C THR A 302 -8.70 9.10 -11.36
N GLY A 303 -7.76 10.00 -11.13
CA GLY A 303 -8.03 11.41 -10.86
C GLY A 303 -8.51 11.65 -9.43
N ASP A 304 -8.86 12.89 -9.16
CA ASP A 304 -9.41 13.33 -7.89
C ASP A 304 -10.89 13.72 -8.03
N TYR A 305 -11.18 14.99 -7.87
CA TYR A 305 -12.50 15.52 -8.19
C TYR A 305 -12.53 15.96 -9.65
N ASN A 306 -13.66 15.77 -10.28
CA ASN A 306 -13.85 16.09 -11.71
C ASN A 306 -13.73 17.59 -11.99
N GLN A 307 -12.55 18.16 -11.76
CA GLN A 307 -12.23 19.56 -11.97
C GLN A 307 -12.02 19.91 -13.46
N ASN A 308 -11.78 18.91 -14.30
CA ASN A 308 -11.52 19.11 -15.72
C ASN A 308 -12.76 19.53 -16.52
N LEU A 309 -13.95 19.44 -15.92
CA LEU A 309 -15.16 20.00 -16.49
C LEU A 309 -15.41 21.43 -16.01
N ASN A 310 -14.46 21.97 -15.28
CA ASN A 310 -14.53 23.29 -14.67
C ASN A 310 -13.73 24.37 -15.39
N THR A 311 -12.96 24.02 -16.38
CA THR A 311 -12.33 24.98 -17.27
C THR A 311 -13.41 25.65 -18.10
N ASP A 312 -13.39 26.95 -18.21
CA ASP A 312 -14.35 27.81 -18.94
C ASP A 312 -15.70 28.03 -18.25
N GLY A 313 -15.80 27.87 -16.92
CA GLY A 313 -17.09 28.00 -16.23
C GLY A 313 -18.04 26.84 -16.51
N LEU A 314 -17.55 25.77 -17.08
CA LEU A 314 -18.20 24.48 -17.19
C LEU A 314 -17.91 23.63 -15.96
N TYR A 315 -17.79 24.29 -14.81
CA TYR A 315 -17.87 23.55 -13.56
C TYR A 315 -19.03 22.59 -13.69
N TYR A 316 -18.83 21.38 -13.28
CA TYR A 316 -19.90 20.43 -13.10
C TYR A 316 -20.87 21.01 -12.09
N ASP A 317 -21.56 22.02 -12.53
CA ASP A 317 -22.76 22.45 -11.87
C ASP A 317 -23.85 21.49 -12.35
N TYR A 318 -23.87 20.30 -11.70
CA TYR A 318 -24.98 19.35 -11.86
C TYR A 318 -26.32 20.04 -11.60
N LYS A 319 -26.31 21.27 -11.09
CA LYS A 319 -27.45 22.16 -10.92
C LYS A 319 -27.61 23.11 -12.10
N ASN A 320 -26.70 23.10 -13.09
CA ASN A 320 -26.83 23.99 -14.24
C ASN A 320 -27.98 23.53 -15.16
N PRO A 321 -29.13 24.25 -15.16
CA PRO A 321 -30.29 23.84 -15.91
C PRO A 321 -30.04 23.76 -17.43
N GLU A 322 -29.08 24.54 -17.95
CA GLU A 322 -28.77 24.54 -19.38
C GLU A 322 -28.06 23.26 -19.81
N LEU A 323 -27.21 22.68 -18.95
CA LEU A 323 -26.53 21.44 -19.25
C LEU A 323 -27.46 20.25 -19.13
N ILE A 324 -28.41 20.30 -18.19
CA ILE A 324 -29.50 19.31 -18.06
C ILE A 324 -30.40 19.39 -19.28
N GLU A 325 -30.82 20.59 -19.72
CA GLU A 325 -31.65 20.79 -20.87
C GLU A 325 -30.99 20.35 -22.18
N LYS A 326 -29.66 20.49 -22.30
CA LYS A 326 -28.87 20.00 -23.44
C LYS A 326 -28.68 18.49 -23.45
N GLY A 327 -29.11 17.79 -22.41
CA GLY A 327 -28.99 16.33 -22.30
C GLY A 327 -27.57 15.83 -22.04
N TYR A 328 -26.67 16.74 -21.62
CA TYR A 328 -25.35 16.34 -21.15
C TYR A 328 -25.41 15.66 -19.77
N TYR A 329 -26.49 15.94 -19.02
CA TYR A 329 -26.84 15.26 -17.80
C TYR A 329 -28.27 14.82 -17.83
N THR A 330 -28.55 13.63 -17.37
CA THR A 330 -29.87 13.25 -16.93
C THR A 330 -30.16 13.97 -15.60
N SER A 331 -31.44 14.10 -15.24
CA SER A 331 -31.85 14.64 -13.92
C SER A 331 -31.39 13.78 -12.74
N TYR A 332 -30.47 12.90 -12.96
CA TYR A 332 -29.82 12.07 -11.98
C TYR A 332 -28.80 12.96 -11.29
N ASP A 333 -28.97 13.15 -9.99
CA ASP A 333 -27.95 13.72 -9.12
C ASP A 333 -26.75 12.77 -9.18
N PRO A 334 -25.67 13.13 -9.88
CA PRO A 334 -24.50 12.32 -9.88
C PRO A 334 -23.85 12.48 -8.53
N GLY A 335 -24.34 11.85 -7.48
CA GLY A 335 -23.88 11.99 -6.09
C GLY A 335 -22.34 11.99 -5.94
N SER A 336 -21.59 11.76 -7.00
CA SER A 336 -20.14 11.77 -7.01
C SER A 336 -19.59 12.88 -7.91
N LYS A 337 -18.64 13.61 -7.35
CA LYS A 337 -17.83 14.62 -8.04
C LYS A 337 -16.53 14.02 -8.57
N TYR A 338 -16.33 12.71 -8.48
CA TYR A 338 -15.05 12.06 -8.74
C TYR A 338 -14.73 11.99 -10.23
N ASP A 339 -13.45 11.92 -10.53
CA ASP A 339 -12.97 11.81 -11.89
C ASP A 339 -13.01 10.34 -12.38
N PHE A 340 -12.46 10.06 -13.52
CA PHE A 340 -12.53 8.76 -14.18
C PHE A 340 -11.28 8.52 -15.02
N VAL A 341 -10.96 7.28 -15.32
CA VAL A 341 -9.87 6.88 -16.21
C VAL A 341 -10.07 7.44 -17.61
N LYS A 342 -9.10 8.16 -18.13
CA LYS A 342 -9.19 8.82 -19.45
C LYS A 342 -8.81 7.86 -20.59
N TYR A 343 -9.21 8.26 -21.80
CA TYR A 343 -8.94 7.45 -22.99
C TYR A 343 -7.44 7.27 -23.28
N ASP A 344 -6.64 8.30 -23.07
CA ASP A 344 -5.19 8.24 -23.24
C ASP A 344 -4.50 7.29 -22.27
N GLN A 345 -4.98 7.18 -21.03
CA GLN A 345 -4.55 6.19 -20.05
C GLN A 345 -4.89 4.75 -20.51
N GLN A 346 -6.10 4.54 -21.06
CA GLN A 346 -6.50 3.25 -21.59
C GLN A 346 -5.64 2.86 -22.80
N LEU A 347 -5.39 3.81 -23.70
CA LEU A 347 -4.53 3.60 -24.87
C LEU A 347 -3.11 3.28 -24.42
N TRP A 348 -2.57 4.00 -23.45
CA TRP A 348 -1.25 3.75 -22.89
C TRP A 348 -1.15 2.32 -22.31
N TYR A 349 -2.11 1.93 -21.44
CA TYR A 349 -2.15 0.59 -20.89
C TYR A 349 -2.18 -0.47 -21.99
N TYR A 350 -3.13 -0.34 -22.92
CA TYR A 350 -3.35 -1.32 -23.98
C TYR A 350 -2.08 -1.50 -24.85
N THR A 351 -1.49 -0.39 -25.29
CA THR A 351 -0.30 -0.40 -26.13
C THR A 351 0.92 -0.91 -25.37
N LYS A 352 1.15 -0.43 -24.15
CA LYS A 352 2.27 -0.87 -23.31
C LYS A 352 2.21 -2.36 -23.04
N SER A 353 1.01 -2.88 -22.73
CA SER A 353 0.78 -4.31 -22.53
C SER A 353 1.10 -5.13 -23.79
N MET A 354 0.71 -4.64 -24.98
CA MET A 354 1.05 -5.30 -26.25
C MET A 354 2.55 -5.33 -26.49
N ILE A 355 3.24 -4.23 -26.25
CA ILE A 355 4.71 -4.14 -26.38
C ILE A 355 5.38 -5.16 -25.44
N MET A 356 4.92 -5.23 -24.18
CA MET A 356 5.45 -6.17 -23.20
C MET A 356 5.19 -7.63 -23.59
N GLU A 357 4.01 -7.94 -24.13
CA GLU A 357 3.70 -9.28 -24.66
C GLU A 357 4.64 -9.65 -25.83
N ASN A 358 4.87 -8.72 -26.76
CA ASN A 358 5.78 -8.93 -27.88
C ASN A 358 7.22 -9.25 -27.39
N TYR A 359 7.70 -8.47 -26.42
CA TYR A 359 9.01 -8.68 -25.82
C TYR A 359 9.09 -10.03 -25.09
N ASN A 360 8.11 -10.34 -24.25
CA ASN A 360 8.05 -11.56 -23.45
C ASN A 360 7.82 -12.82 -24.33
N GLY A 361 7.20 -12.62 -25.49
CA GLY A 361 6.83 -13.68 -26.43
C GLY A 361 5.57 -14.45 -26.00
N ALA A 362 4.90 -14.02 -24.94
CA ALA A 362 3.65 -14.53 -24.45
C ALA A 362 2.94 -13.43 -23.66
N LYS A 363 1.61 -13.52 -23.58
CA LYS A 363 0.79 -12.63 -22.79
C LYS A 363 1.18 -12.70 -21.31
N ILE A 364 1.32 -11.56 -20.67
CA ILE A 364 1.71 -11.44 -19.27
C ILE A 364 0.47 -11.11 -18.46
N PRO A 365 0.03 -11.97 -17.54
CA PRO A 365 -1.09 -11.63 -16.66
C PRO A 365 -0.73 -10.46 -15.75
N GLY A 366 -1.73 -9.70 -15.33
CA GLY A 366 -1.52 -8.56 -14.47
C GLY A 366 -2.70 -8.25 -13.57
N ALA A 367 -2.47 -7.42 -12.58
CA ALA A 367 -3.49 -6.79 -11.75
C ALA A 367 -3.30 -5.27 -11.77
N MET A 368 -4.39 -4.54 -11.83
CA MET A 368 -4.37 -3.08 -11.85
C MET A 368 -4.82 -2.51 -10.52
N PHE A 369 -4.07 -1.56 -10.00
CA PHE A 369 -4.34 -0.87 -8.75
C PHE A 369 -4.66 0.60 -9.02
N ALA A 370 -5.70 1.08 -8.39
CA ALA A 370 -6.21 2.44 -8.54
C ALA A 370 -6.82 2.90 -7.21
N HIS A 371 -7.46 4.08 -7.20
CA HIS A 371 -8.14 4.56 -6.01
C HIS A 371 -9.66 4.55 -6.16
N VAL A 372 -10.20 5.33 -7.09
CA VAL A 372 -11.65 5.41 -7.31
C VAL A 372 -12.13 4.21 -8.11
N CYS A 373 -13.21 3.61 -7.67
CA CYS A 373 -13.79 2.42 -8.30
C CYS A 373 -14.43 2.71 -9.67
N LEU A 374 -14.44 1.69 -10.53
CA LEU A 374 -15.15 1.74 -11.80
C LEU A 374 -16.67 1.58 -11.55
N PRO A 375 -17.54 2.14 -12.41
CA PRO A 375 -18.99 1.97 -12.27
C PRO A 375 -19.45 0.51 -12.21
N GLU A 376 -18.71 -0.41 -12.82
CA GLU A 376 -19.03 -1.85 -12.84
C GLU A 376 -18.89 -2.55 -11.47
N PHE A 377 -18.37 -1.89 -10.46
CA PHE A 377 -18.42 -2.42 -9.08
C PHE A 377 -19.87 -2.52 -8.57
N GLU A 378 -20.77 -1.64 -9.04
CA GLU A 378 -22.23 -1.77 -8.78
C GLU A 378 -22.82 -3.02 -9.42
N ASP A 379 -22.34 -3.41 -10.60
CA ASP A 379 -22.77 -4.64 -11.26
C ASP A 379 -22.41 -5.88 -10.43
N VAL A 380 -21.21 -5.90 -9.84
CA VAL A 380 -20.75 -6.98 -8.95
C VAL A 380 -21.69 -7.11 -7.75
N ASP A 381 -22.00 -6.01 -7.05
CA ASP A 381 -22.89 -6.05 -5.88
C ASP A 381 -24.33 -6.42 -6.25
N THR A 382 -24.83 -5.91 -7.38
CA THR A 382 -26.16 -6.21 -7.89
C THR A 382 -26.33 -7.70 -8.22
N HIS A 383 -25.27 -8.35 -8.69
CA HIS A 383 -25.27 -9.77 -9.08
C HIS A 383 -24.54 -10.67 -8.08
N LYS A 384 -24.33 -10.23 -6.84
CA LYS A 384 -23.55 -10.95 -5.81
C LYS A 384 -24.07 -12.35 -5.47
N ASP A 385 -25.34 -12.60 -5.72
CA ASP A 385 -25.96 -13.92 -5.51
C ASP A 385 -25.74 -14.89 -6.69
N ASP A 386 -25.16 -14.42 -7.81
CA ASP A 386 -24.78 -15.26 -8.92
C ASP A 386 -23.46 -15.99 -8.60
N PRO A 387 -23.44 -17.34 -8.64
CA PRO A 387 -22.21 -18.10 -8.37
C PRO A 387 -21.04 -17.76 -9.30
N GLU A 388 -21.29 -17.26 -10.52
CA GLU A 388 -20.23 -16.87 -11.45
C GLU A 388 -19.52 -15.60 -11.02
N VAL A 389 -20.18 -14.71 -10.26
CA VAL A 389 -19.57 -13.52 -9.66
C VAL A 389 -18.58 -13.88 -8.54
N ASN A 390 -18.79 -15.02 -7.89
CA ASN A 390 -17.93 -15.46 -6.77
C ASN A 390 -17.67 -14.35 -5.74
N PHE A 391 -18.76 -13.68 -5.32
CA PHE A 391 -18.69 -12.54 -4.42
C PHE A 391 -18.12 -12.93 -3.06
N LYS A 392 -17.20 -12.12 -2.55
CA LYS A 392 -16.57 -12.27 -1.24
C LYS A 392 -16.59 -10.93 -0.50
N GLY A 393 -16.50 -11.00 0.82
CA GLY A 393 -16.45 -9.78 1.65
C GLY A 393 -17.80 -9.09 1.80
N MET A 394 -17.80 -7.78 1.99
CA MET A 394 -19.00 -6.98 2.25
C MET A 394 -18.87 -5.55 1.75
N ASN A 395 -20.01 -4.93 1.44
CA ASN A 395 -20.15 -3.51 1.21
C ASN A 395 -21.04 -2.93 2.30
N LYS A 396 -20.54 -1.96 3.03
CA LYS A 396 -21.26 -1.25 4.11
C LYS A 396 -21.62 0.18 3.74
N GLU A 397 -21.17 0.63 2.59
CA GLU A 397 -21.51 1.92 1.99
C GLU A 397 -21.77 1.79 0.48
N GLY A 398 -22.33 2.86 -0.12
CA GLY A 398 -22.51 2.93 -1.57
C GLY A 398 -21.18 3.10 -2.29
N PHE A 399 -21.25 3.01 -3.63
CA PHE A 399 -20.08 3.09 -4.49
C PHE A 399 -19.83 4.53 -4.92
N ALA A 400 -18.70 5.09 -4.53
CA ALA A 400 -18.33 6.46 -4.86
C ALA A 400 -17.57 6.52 -6.19
N THR A 401 -18.24 6.19 -7.28
CA THR A 401 -17.66 6.18 -8.63
C THR A 401 -17.69 7.56 -9.29
N GLY A 402 -16.88 7.76 -10.33
CA GLY A 402 -17.04 8.88 -11.25
C GLY A 402 -18.36 8.80 -12.04
N PRO A 403 -18.91 9.95 -12.49
CA PRO A 403 -20.19 9.98 -13.21
C PRO A 403 -20.07 9.46 -14.66
N VAL A 404 -18.87 9.23 -15.14
CA VAL A 404 -18.59 8.79 -16.50
C VAL A 404 -18.02 7.40 -16.48
N ASN A 405 -18.75 6.46 -17.11
CA ASN A 405 -18.15 5.17 -17.42
C ASN A 405 -17.25 5.31 -18.66
N SER A 406 -15.95 5.26 -18.44
CA SER A 406 -14.97 5.35 -19.52
C SER A 406 -14.74 4.03 -20.24
N HIS A 407 -15.41 2.95 -19.85
CA HIS A 407 -15.24 1.59 -20.37
C HIS A 407 -13.84 1.01 -20.18
N MET A 408 -13.17 1.37 -19.10
CA MET A 408 -11.85 0.80 -18.76
C MET A 408 -11.93 -0.72 -18.58
N LEU A 409 -13.00 -1.22 -17.97
CA LEU A 409 -13.22 -2.67 -17.84
C LEU A 409 -13.28 -3.34 -19.21
N ASP A 410 -14.02 -2.77 -20.18
CA ASP A 410 -14.13 -3.35 -21.53
C ASP A 410 -12.77 -3.34 -22.24
N THR A 411 -11.95 -2.32 -22.02
CA THR A 411 -10.56 -2.25 -22.53
C THR A 411 -9.71 -3.39 -21.96
N MET A 412 -9.77 -3.66 -20.65
CA MET A 412 -9.07 -4.76 -20.00
C MET A 412 -9.56 -6.13 -20.51
N VAL A 413 -10.88 -6.31 -20.64
CA VAL A 413 -11.47 -7.53 -21.20
C VAL A 413 -11.00 -7.76 -22.64
N GLN A 414 -11.00 -6.73 -23.47
CA GLN A 414 -10.53 -6.82 -24.86
C GLN A 414 -9.04 -7.15 -24.94
N ARG A 415 -8.23 -6.56 -24.08
CA ARG A 415 -6.79 -6.85 -24.03
C ARG A 415 -6.53 -8.27 -23.50
N GLY A 416 -7.30 -8.72 -22.51
CA GLY A 416 -7.35 -10.10 -22.03
C GLY A 416 -6.09 -10.53 -21.29
N ASP A 417 -5.45 -9.63 -20.55
CA ASP A 417 -4.26 -9.88 -19.71
C ASP A 417 -4.49 -9.50 -18.24
N MET A 418 -5.56 -8.75 -17.93
CA MET A 418 -5.88 -8.39 -16.55
C MET A 418 -6.64 -9.50 -15.84
N THR A 419 -6.21 -9.80 -14.63
CA THR A 419 -6.87 -10.73 -13.70
C THR A 419 -7.79 -9.98 -12.75
N GLY A 420 -7.49 -8.72 -12.42
CA GLY A 420 -8.30 -7.92 -11.51
C GLY A 420 -7.99 -6.43 -11.55
N PHE A 421 -8.93 -5.64 -11.00
CA PHE A 421 -8.85 -4.20 -10.78
C PHE A 421 -9.20 -3.93 -9.31
N TYR A 422 -8.25 -3.36 -8.55
CA TYR A 422 -8.34 -3.26 -7.11
C TYR A 422 -8.19 -1.80 -6.65
N VAL A 423 -9.06 -1.38 -5.72
CA VAL A 423 -9.20 0.04 -5.34
C VAL A 423 -9.27 0.23 -3.82
N GLY A 424 -9.14 1.49 -3.38
CA GLY A 424 -9.47 1.99 -2.06
C GLY A 424 -10.75 2.80 -2.06
N HIS A 425 -10.72 4.03 -1.54
CA HIS A 425 -11.73 5.07 -1.61
C HIS A 425 -12.99 4.83 -0.77
N ASP A 426 -13.67 3.71 -0.94
CA ASP A 426 -14.84 3.35 -0.14
C ASP A 426 -14.35 2.65 1.14
N HIS A 427 -14.31 3.40 2.24
CA HIS A 427 -13.56 3.04 3.46
C HIS A 427 -14.07 1.79 4.17
N ILE A 428 -15.36 1.50 4.01
CA ILE A 428 -16.01 0.38 4.70
C ILE A 428 -16.52 -0.70 3.72
N ASN A 429 -15.95 -0.72 2.51
CA ASN A 429 -16.11 -1.77 1.53
C ASN A 429 -14.84 -2.60 1.42
N ASN A 430 -14.96 -3.93 1.53
CA ASN A 430 -13.85 -4.86 1.36
C ASN A 430 -14.19 -6.01 0.41
N SER A 431 -15.27 -5.88 -0.30
CA SER A 431 -15.76 -6.91 -1.20
C SER A 431 -14.85 -7.13 -2.40
N SER A 432 -14.98 -8.30 -3.01
CA SER A 432 -14.53 -8.55 -4.37
C SER A 432 -15.50 -9.50 -5.10
N GLY A 433 -15.48 -9.43 -6.41
CA GLY A 433 -16.25 -10.33 -7.25
C GLY A 433 -15.83 -10.27 -8.72
N ILE A 434 -16.10 -11.34 -9.45
CA ILE A 434 -15.71 -11.48 -10.86
C ILE A 434 -16.80 -10.91 -11.75
N TRP A 435 -16.44 -9.93 -12.59
CA TRP A 435 -17.31 -9.39 -13.61
C TRP A 435 -16.63 -9.41 -14.97
N LYS A 436 -17.28 -9.99 -15.97
CA LYS A 436 -16.72 -10.18 -17.31
C LYS A 436 -15.33 -10.86 -17.31
N GLY A 437 -15.07 -11.71 -16.34
CA GLY A 437 -13.79 -12.45 -16.21
C GLY A 437 -12.67 -11.71 -15.51
N ILE A 438 -12.92 -10.51 -14.99
CA ILE A 438 -11.98 -9.70 -14.22
C ILE A 438 -12.50 -9.55 -12.79
N GLU A 439 -11.67 -9.77 -11.79
CA GLU A 439 -12.06 -9.54 -10.40
C GLU A 439 -11.99 -8.05 -10.07
N LEU A 440 -13.07 -7.50 -9.52
CA LEU A 440 -13.17 -6.13 -9.05
C LEU A 440 -13.19 -6.17 -7.52
N GLY A 441 -12.25 -5.48 -6.85
CA GLY A 441 -12.09 -5.62 -5.41
C GLY A 441 -11.74 -4.32 -4.68
N PHE A 442 -12.40 -4.10 -3.52
CA PHE A 442 -12.09 -3.03 -2.59
C PHE A 442 -11.06 -3.47 -1.55
N CYS A 443 -10.29 -2.52 -1.05
CA CYS A 443 -9.33 -2.74 0.01
C CYS A 443 -9.85 -2.32 1.41
N GLY A 444 -10.82 -1.41 1.49
CA GLY A 444 -11.17 -0.73 2.73
C GLY A 444 -10.07 0.24 3.20
N ALA A 445 -10.28 0.94 4.30
CA ALA A 445 -9.36 1.96 4.79
C ALA A 445 -8.51 1.47 5.97
N LEU A 446 -7.29 1.97 6.07
CA LEU A 446 -6.45 1.79 7.26
C LEU A 446 -6.79 2.79 8.37
N THR A 447 -7.14 4.03 8.00
CA THR A 447 -7.47 5.07 8.97
C THR A 447 -8.75 4.76 9.75
N THR A 448 -8.81 5.21 11.00
CA THR A 448 -10.04 5.21 11.81
C THR A 448 -10.64 6.59 11.98
N ASP A 449 -10.02 7.61 11.41
CA ASP A 449 -10.39 9.00 11.67
C ASP A 449 -11.48 9.52 10.76
N MET A 450 -11.74 8.81 9.69
CA MET A 450 -12.68 9.23 8.67
C MET A 450 -14.10 8.71 8.92
N TYR A 451 -15.02 9.04 8.02
CA TYR A 451 -16.38 8.53 8.09
C TYR A 451 -16.39 6.99 8.13
N GLY A 452 -17.42 6.40 8.63
CA GLY A 452 -17.43 4.98 9.03
C GLY A 452 -17.22 4.85 10.53
N SER A 453 -16.62 5.89 11.17
CA SER A 453 -16.67 6.11 12.61
C SER A 453 -17.94 6.85 13.05
N TYR A 454 -18.78 7.32 12.13
CA TYR A 454 -20.01 8.05 12.43
C TYR A 454 -21.17 7.51 11.63
N ASN A 455 -22.32 7.29 12.27
CA ASN A 455 -23.55 6.96 11.56
C ASN A 455 -24.18 8.21 10.93
N ALA A 456 -25.20 8.03 10.10
CA ALA A 456 -25.92 9.12 9.44
C ALA A 456 -26.55 10.16 10.40
N ALA A 457 -26.61 9.88 11.70
CA ALA A 457 -27.05 10.82 12.73
C ALA A 457 -25.88 11.56 13.40
N GLY A 458 -24.64 11.36 12.93
CA GLY A 458 -23.45 12.00 13.49
C GLY A 458 -22.99 11.40 14.82
N ASN A 459 -23.48 10.21 15.19
CA ASN A 459 -22.97 9.50 16.36
C ASN A 459 -21.78 8.62 15.95
N PRO A 460 -20.69 8.58 16.74
CA PRO A 460 -19.61 7.66 16.47
C PRO A 460 -20.16 6.23 16.43
N VAL A 461 -19.96 5.57 15.29
CA VAL A 461 -20.13 4.14 15.15
C VAL A 461 -18.77 3.55 15.47
N GLU A 462 -18.76 2.54 16.32
CA GLU A 462 -17.56 1.74 16.49
C GLU A 462 -17.11 1.28 15.10
N VAL A 463 -15.91 1.70 14.66
CA VAL A 463 -15.37 1.29 13.37
C VAL A 463 -15.37 -0.22 13.40
N SER A 464 -16.09 -0.82 12.49
CA SER A 464 -16.17 -2.26 12.43
C SER A 464 -14.78 -2.77 12.05
N PRO A 465 -14.06 -3.47 12.93
CA PRO A 465 -12.74 -4.00 12.59
C PRO A 465 -12.78 -4.89 11.34
N GLU A 466 -13.98 -5.35 10.99
CA GLU A 466 -14.25 -6.16 9.80
C GLU A 466 -14.02 -5.44 8.47
N THR A 467 -13.92 -4.12 8.45
CA THR A 467 -13.72 -3.32 7.24
C THR A 467 -12.35 -2.67 7.17
N GLN A 468 -11.51 -2.88 8.18
CA GLN A 468 -10.15 -2.37 8.23
C GLN A 468 -9.16 -3.50 8.05
N GLY A 469 -8.27 -3.37 7.09
CA GLY A 469 -7.31 -4.42 6.78
C GLY A 469 -6.53 -4.13 5.51
N GLY A 470 -6.10 -5.19 4.86
CA GLY A 470 -5.40 -5.17 3.59
C GLY A 470 -5.77 -6.36 2.73
N ARG A 471 -5.40 -6.32 1.48
CA ARG A 471 -5.57 -7.44 0.55
C ARG A 471 -4.21 -8.03 0.21
N ILE A 472 -4.06 -9.32 0.41
CA ILE A 472 -2.82 -10.05 0.15
C ILE A 472 -2.99 -10.80 -1.16
N PHE A 473 -2.07 -10.58 -2.08
CA PHE A 473 -1.99 -11.31 -3.35
C PHE A 473 -0.82 -12.27 -3.29
N THR A 474 -1.07 -13.51 -3.71
CA THR A 474 -0.02 -14.49 -3.92
C THR A 474 0.04 -14.83 -5.41
N ILE A 475 1.15 -14.47 -6.01
CA ILE A 475 1.46 -14.72 -7.42
C ILE A 475 2.35 -15.96 -7.45
N HIS A 476 2.04 -16.91 -8.34
CA HIS A 476 2.91 -18.02 -8.66
C HIS A 476 3.26 -17.95 -10.14
N GLN A 477 4.55 -17.88 -10.45
CA GLN A 477 5.00 -17.98 -11.84
C GLN A 477 4.54 -19.32 -12.43
N GLY A 478 4.19 -19.30 -13.71
CA GLY A 478 3.84 -20.55 -14.42
C GLY A 478 5.05 -21.47 -14.56
N GLU A 479 4.81 -22.78 -14.66
CA GLU A 479 5.83 -23.70 -15.13
C GLU A 479 6.19 -23.38 -16.60
N SER A 480 7.26 -23.96 -17.12
CA SER A 480 7.75 -23.65 -18.47
C SER A 480 6.65 -23.69 -19.53
N GLY A 481 6.24 -22.52 -20.01
CA GLY A 481 5.21 -22.34 -21.03
C GLY A 481 3.79 -22.13 -20.48
N GLU A 482 3.60 -22.10 -19.17
CA GLU A 482 2.33 -21.76 -18.53
C GLU A 482 2.31 -20.29 -18.09
N VAL A 483 1.12 -19.74 -17.99
CA VAL A 483 0.88 -18.37 -17.53
C VAL A 483 0.91 -18.35 -16.00
N ALA A 484 1.46 -17.30 -15.41
CA ALA A 484 1.43 -17.13 -13.97
C ALA A 484 0.00 -17.05 -13.45
N THR A 485 -0.22 -17.56 -12.25
CA THR A 485 -1.50 -17.49 -11.54
C THR A 485 -1.43 -16.51 -10.38
N VAL A 486 -2.54 -15.92 -10.03
CA VAL A 486 -2.68 -15.06 -8.86
C VAL A 486 -3.91 -15.47 -8.06
N SER A 487 -3.74 -15.52 -6.76
CA SER A 487 -4.84 -15.60 -5.80
C SER A 487 -4.78 -14.39 -4.88
N ASN A 488 -5.92 -14.00 -4.33
CA ASN A 488 -5.93 -12.94 -3.34
C ASN A 488 -6.95 -13.23 -2.24
N GLU A 489 -6.69 -12.64 -1.08
CA GLU A 489 -7.62 -12.63 0.04
C GLU A 489 -7.56 -11.29 0.73
N TRP A 490 -8.71 -10.81 1.20
CA TRP A 490 -8.77 -9.65 2.07
C TRP A 490 -8.64 -10.12 3.52
N VAL A 491 -7.74 -9.49 4.28
CA VAL A 491 -7.44 -9.84 5.66
C VAL A 491 -7.76 -8.65 6.55
N ALA A 492 -8.65 -8.85 7.52
CA ALA A 492 -8.96 -7.82 8.51
C ALA A 492 -7.75 -7.51 9.38
N TYR A 493 -7.61 -6.26 9.80
CA TYR A 493 -6.60 -5.87 10.78
C TYR A 493 -6.63 -6.75 12.04
N ASP A 494 -7.82 -7.03 12.53
CA ASP A 494 -8.03 -8.06 13.55
C ASP A 494 -8.17 -9.43 12.87
N TRP A 495 -7.06 -9.88 12.26
CA TRP A 495 -6.98 -11.18 11.58
C TRP A 495 -7.39 -12.34 12.49
N VAL A 496 -7.39 -12.11 13.79
CA VAL A 496 -7.89 -13.04 14.82
C VAL A 496 -9.41 -13.17 14.77
N ARG A 497 -10.10 -12.17 14.22
CA ARG A 497 -11.56 -12.21 14.03
C ARG A 497 -11.92 -12.61 12.63
N ASP A 498 -11.23 -13.51 12.03
CA ASP A 498 -11.48 -13.95 10.67
C ASP A 498 -12.95 -13.74 10.22
N THR A 499 -13.20 -12.59 9.57
CA THR A 499 -14.53 -12.19 9.12
C THR A 499 -14.93 -12.91 7.83
N ASN A 500 -13.97 -13.52 7.17
CA ASN A 500 -14.19 -14.25 5.91
C ASN A 500 -14.27 -15.78 6.11
N GLY A 501 -14.25 -16.25 7.38
CA GLY A 501 -14.35 -17.67 7.67
C GLY A 501 -13.13 -18.50 7.29
N SER A 502 -12.00 -17.85 6.91
CA SER A 502 -10.74 -18.56 6.75
C SER A 502 -10.19 -18.89 8.14
N ASP A 503 -10.00 -20.14 8.43
CA ASP A 503 -9.59 -20.64 9.73
C ASP A 503 -8.06 -20.45 9.90
N LYS A 504 -7.63 -19.17 9.94
CA LYS A 504 -6.25 -18.80 10.22
C LYS A 504 -5.98 -18.73 11.72
N THR A 505 -6.50 -19.66 12.45
CA THR A 505 -6.07 -19.89 13.83
C THR A 505 -4.62 -20.37 13.74
N PRO A 506 -3.64 -19.67 14.34
CA PRO A 506 -2.29 -20.20 14.38
C PRO A 506 -2.33 -21.57 15.05
N GLU A 507 -1.81 -22.58 14.38
CA GLU A 507 -1.63 -23.87 15.04
C GLU A 507 -0.65 -23.66 16.19
N ILE A 508 -1.12 -23.90 17.40
CA ILE A 508 -0.27 -23.94 18.59
C ILE A 508 0.49 -25.25 18.51
N GLY A 509 1.73 -25.19 18.02
CA GLY A 509 2.59 -26.37 18.00
C GLY A 509 3.14 -26.68 19.40
N ASP A 510 3.32 -27.95 19.70
CA ASP A 510 3.94 -28.43 20.95
C ASP A 510 5.47 -28.30 20.97
N GLY A 511 6.06 -27.60 20.02
CA GLY A 511 7.51 -27.50 19.84
C GLY A 511 8.17 -26.37 20.65
N PRO A 512 9.47 -26.48 20.92
CA PRO A 512 10.21 -25.39 21.53
C PRO A 512 10.24 -24.20 20.59
N PHE A 513 10.20 -23.00 21.16
CA PHE A 513 10.29 -21.74 20.45
C PHE A 513 11.58 -21.62 19.64
N ASP A 514 11.49 -21.47 18.33
CA ASP A 514 12.59 -20.93 17.57
C ASP A 514 12.73 -19.45 17.94
N GLY A 515 13.79 -19.11 18.69
CA GLY A 515 14.08 -17.74 19.09
C GLY A 515 13.89 -17.39 20.57
N GLN A 516 13.96 -18.38 21.48
CA GLN A 516 14.09 -18.08 22.90
C GLN A 516 15.30 -17.16 23.16
N ALA A 517 15.04 -16.00 23.74
CA ALA A 517 16.06 -15.03 24.09
C ALA A 517 16.62 -15.22 25.52
N ILE A 518 15.88 -15.94 26.36
CA ILE A 518 16.26 -16.24 27.75
C ILE A 518 15.92 -17.71 28.04
N THR A 519 16.93 -18.53 28.20
CA THR A 519 16.77 -19.93 28.62
C THR A 519 16.61 -20.03 30.14
N LEU A 520 15.50 -20.58 30.58
CA LEU A 520 15.15 -20.75 31.99
C LEU A 520 15.27 -22.23 32.37
N GLU A 521 16.34 -22.60 33.09
CA GLU A 521 16.56 -23.95 33.58
C GLU A 521 16.76 -23.94 35.10
N SER A 522 16.15 -24.89 35.79
CA SER A 522 16.29 -25.05 37.23
C SER A 522 17.74 -25.31 37.61
N GLY A 523 18.29 -24.45 38.48
CA GLY A 523 19.71 -24.50 38.87
C GLY A 523 20.65 -23.66 38.01
N LYS A 524 20.20 -23.11 36.86
CA LYS A 524 20.96 -22.12 36.09
C LYS A 524 20.86 -20.75 36.77
N ALA A 525 21.98 -20.08 36.99
CA ALA A 525 22.00 -18.72 37.49
C ALA A 525 21.57 -17.76 36.37
N ILE A 526 20.51 -16.98 36.60
CA ILE A 526 20.13 -15.90 35.74
C ILE A 526 20.84 -14.61 36.14
N GLN A 527 21.40 -13.91 35.19
CA GLN A 527 21.92 -12.55 35.42
C GLN A 527 20.76 -11.58 35.42
N LYS A 528 20.66 -10.77 36.44
CA LYS A 528 19.51 -9.89 36.66
C LYS A 528 19.92 -8.63 37.42
N ARG A 529 19.18 -7.57 37.16
CA ARG A 529 19.21 -6.33 37.94
C ARG A 529 17.81 -6.06 38.48
N VAL A 530 17.70 -5.56 39.68
CA VAL A 530 16.43 -5.16 40.30
C VAL A 530 16.65 -3.81 40.93
N GLY A 531 15.80 -2.86 40.57
CA GLY A 531 15.80 -1.50 41.09
C GLY A 531 14.40 -0.98 41.27
N GLY A 532 14.26 0.30 41.54
CA GLY A 532 12.98 1.00 41.57
C GLY A 532 12.78 1.84 40.32
N TYR A 533 11.55 2.20 40.05
CA TYR A 533 11.20 3.23 39.09
C TYR A 533 10.97 4.54 39.86
N ASN A 534 11.80 5.55 39.60
CA ASN A 534 11.70 6.85 40.27
C ASN A 534 12.14 7.95 39.31
N GLU A 535 11.21 8.47 38.50
CA GLU A 535 11.45 9.49 37.46
C GLU A 535 12.43 9.09 36.36
N THR A 536 13.14 7.99 36.54
CA THR A 536 13.97 7.32 35.53
C THR A 536 13.54 5.87 35.41
N PRO A 537 13.56 5.28 34.22
CA PRO A 537 13.09 3.91 34.01
C PRO A 537 13.78 2.84 34.84
N PHE A 538 14.97 3.12 35.36
CA PHE A 538 15.70 2.17 36.21
C PHE A 538 16.61 2.89 37.19
N ASP A 539 16.22 2.92 38.45
CA ASP A 539 17.04 3.44 39.56
C ASP A 539 17.58 2.28 40.39
N GLU A 540 18.85 1.90 40.17
CA GLU A 540 19.51 0.84 40.93
C GLU A 540 19.74 1.21 42.41
N SER A 541 19.67 2.49 42.76
CA SER A 541 19.78 2.96 44.13
C SER A 541 18.45 2.81 44.89
N ALA A 542 17.34 2.74 44.20
CA ALA A 542 16.03 2.52 44.78
C ALA A 542 15.88 1.06 45.25
N LYS A 543 15.54 0.87 46.50
CA LYS A 543 15.37 -0.48 47.07
C LYS A 543 14.05 -1.09 46.59
N SER A 544 14.12 -2.17 45.86
CA SER A 544 13.00 -3.02 45.55
C SER A 544 13.03 -4.32 46.38
N ASN A 545 11.86 -4.77 46.79
CA ASN A 545 11.70 -6.03 47.52
C ASN A 545 11.35 -7.20 46.54
N ALA A 546 11.50 -7.03 45.22
CA ALA A 546 11.27 -8.11 44.28
C ALA A 546 12.41 -9.13 44.32
N ILE A 547 12.05 -10.41 44.31
CA ILE A 547 12.94 -11.55 44.28
C ILE A 547 12.71 -12.29 42.97
N LEU A 548 13.77 -12.39 42.17
CA LEU A 548 13.74 -13.12 40.90
C LEU A 548 14.51 -14.43 41.06
N SER A 549 13.89 -15.51 40.61
CA SER A 549 14.49 -16.85 40.63
C SER A 549 13.89 -17.72 39.52
N VAL A 550 14.53 -18.81 39.17
CA VAL A 550 13.92 -19.84 38.30
C VAL A 550 13.08 -20.77 39.19
N ALA A 551 11.84 -20.97 38.82
CA ALA A 551 10.88 -21.86 39.48
C ALA A 551 10.58 -23.07 38.62
N ALA A 552 10.96 -24.25 39.11
CA ALA A 552 10.78 -25.49 38.36
C ALA A 552 9.32 -25.84 38.14
N GLY A 553 8.97 -26.20 36.90
CA GLY A 553 7.65 -26.68 36.52
C GLY A 553 6.52 -25.63 36.66
N LYS A 554 6.85 -24.33 36.54
CA LYS A 554 5.89 -23.22 36.67
C LYS A 554 5.65 -22.47 35.37
N GLY A 555 6.33 -22.86 34.31
CA GLY A 555 6.20 -22.28 32.99
C GLY A 555 5.17 -22.96 32.12
N TYR A 556 5.20 -22.62 30.84
CA TYR A 556 4.35 -23.16 29.79
C TYR A 556 4.55 -24.70 29.70
N ASN A 557 3.46 -25.43 29.62
CA ASN A 557 3.48 -26.91 29.55
C ASN A 557 4.34 -27.59 30.65
N GLY A 558 4.53 -26.94 31.78
CA GLY A 558 5.30 -27.50 32.89
C GLY A 558 6.80 -27.29 32.78
N SER A 559 7.29 -26.42 31.92
CA SER A 559 8.66 -25.95 31.86
C SER A 559 9.05 -25.13 33.08
N ASP A 560 10.31 -24.78 33.19
CA ASP A 560 10.80 -23.89 34.23
C ASP A 560 10.52 -22.42 33.85
N ALA A 561 10.14 -21.59 34.84
CA ALA A 561 9.76 -20.20 34.61
C ALA A 561 10.60 -19.21 35.42
N LEU A 562 10.76 -18.00 34.91
CA LEU A 562 11.21 -16.86 35.72
C LEU A 562 10.10 -16.52 36.74
N SER A 563 10.37 -16.72 38.01
CA SER A 563 9.52 -16.34 39.12
C SER A 563 9.87 -14.94 39.57
N VAL A 564 8.91 -14.05 39.51
CA VAL A 564 9.00 -12.71 40.09
C VAL A 564 8.10 -12.68 41.32
N TYR A 565 8.71 -12.63 42.47
CA TYR A 565 8.01 -12.65 43.75
C TYR A 565 8.29 -11.36 44.49
N LYS A 566 7.24 -10.72 45.03
CA LYS A 566 7.40 -9.56 45.89
C LYS A 566 7.28 -9.97 47.34
N GLY A 567 8.42 -10.02 48.02
CA GLY A 567 8.52 -10.36 49.46
C GLY A 567 8.92 -9.14 50.27
N GLY A 568 8.49 -9.15 51.53
CA GLY A 568 8.93 -8.17 52.51
C GLY A 568 7.88 -7.12 52.91
N LYS A 569 8.17 -6.37 53.96
CA LYS A 569 7.32 -5.30 54.44
C LYS A 569 7.32 -4.14 53.47
N VAL A 570 6.16 -3.62 53.21
CA VAL A 570 5.99 -2.34 52.52
C VAL A 570 6.76 -1.28 53.29
N THR A 571 7.75 -0.67 52.67
CA THR A 571 8.27 0.61 53.13
C THR A 571 7.12 1.64 52.99
N ALA A 572 7.06 2.60 53.88
CA ALA A 572 5.99 3.63 53.82
C ALA A 572 5.83 4.18 52.40
N PRO A 573 4.59 4.46 51.97
CA PRO A 573 4.32 5.06 50.66
C PRO A 573 5.21 6.27 50.44
N ASP A 574 5.67 6.45 49.17
CA ASP A 574 6.37 7.67 48.79
C ASP A 574 5.46 8.91 48.95
N GLU A 575 6.00 10.11 48.73
CA GLU A 575 5.27 11.37 48.84
C GLU A 575 4.02 11.47 47.92
N LYS A 576 3.95 10.61 46.89
CA LYS A 576 2.81 10.49 45.98
C LYS A 576 1.87 9.33 46.35
N GLY A 577 2.10 8.67 47.47
CA GLY A 577 1.28 7.53 47.91
C GLY A 577 1.53 6.22 47.16
N ARG A 578 2.60 6.13 46.36
CA ARG A 578 2.95 4.95 45.61
C ARG A 578 3.70 3.96 46.47
N ILE A 579 3.27 2.72 46.39
CA ILE A 579 3.86 1.64 47.16
C ILE A 579 4.67 0.78 46.17
N ASP A 580 6.00 1.01 46.16
CA ASP A 580 6.95 0.04 45.69
C ASP A 580 6.92 -0.22 44.14
N ASN A 581 7.18 0.81 43.39
CA ASN A 581 7.47 0.67 41.95
C ASN A 581 8.74 -0.14 41.74
N THR A 582 8.67 -1.18 40.95
CA THR A 582 9.78 -2.08 40.71
C THR A 582 10.15 -2.08 39.21
N ALA A 583 11.42 -1.89 38.94
CA ALA A 583 12.00 -2.16 37.62
C ALA A 583 12.91 -3.37 37.70
N MET A 584 12.87 -4.21 36.70
CA MET A 584 13.79 -5.34 36.58
C MET A 584 14.36 -5.44 35.16
N ALA A 585 15.58 -5.95 35.06
CA ALA A 585 16.19 -6.31 33.81
C ALA A 585 16.82 -7.71 33.93
N VAL A 586 16.55 -8.55 32.96
CA VAL A 586 17.04 -9.95 32.89
C VAL A 586 17.87 -10.11 31.63
N SER A 587 19.10 -10.59 31.77
CA SER A 587 19.99 -10.74 30.63
C SER A 587 19.48 -11.75 29.64
N LEU A 588 19.53 -11.39 28.35
CA LEU A 588 19.37 -12.32 27.25
C LEU A 588 20.55 -13.34 27.27
N ASP A 589 20.34 -14.51 26.72
CA ASP A 589 21.38 -15.54 26.60
C ASP A 589 22.58 -15.06 25.77
N SER A 590 22.33 -14.17 24.81
CA SER A 590 23.34 -13.47 24.02
C SER A 590 22.91 -12.05 23.70
N VAL A 591 23.87 -11.19 23.39
CA VAL A 591 23.59 -9.90 22.76
C VAL A 591 22.94 -10.17 21.40
N THR A 592 21.78 -9.59 21.19
CA THR A 592 20.96 -9.83 19.99
C THR A 592 20.76 -8.51 19.26
N GLU A 593 21.01 -8.49 17.96
CA GLU A 593 20.61 -7.41 17.09
C GLU A 593 19.10 -7.51 16.82
N ILE A 594 18.38 -6.40 16.84
CA ILE A 594 16.93 -6.39 16.58
C ILE A 594 16.63 -6.99 15.20
N GLY A 595 17.40 -6.60 14.15
CA GLY A 595 17.28 -7.22 12.83
C GLY A 595 15.83 -7.23 12.33
N LYS A 596 15.32 -8.43 12.08
CA LYS A 596 13.93 -8.68 11.66
C LYS A 596 12.97 -8.95 12.82
N THR A 597 13.41 -8.79 14.09
CA THR A 597 12.54 -8.93 15.27
C THR A 597 11.40 -7.91 15.21
N ARG A 598 10.19 -8.38 15.38
CA ARG A 598 8.98 -7.53 15.42
C ARG A 598 8.35 -7.49 16.80
N TYR A 599 8.51 -8.54 17.58
CA TYR A 599 7.82 -8.70 18.85
C TYR A 599 8.73 -9.22 19.94
N LEU A 600 8.56 -8.68 21.14
CA LEU A 600 8.96 -9.33 22.38
C LEU A 600 7.78 -10.19 22.83
N ARG A 601 7.88 -11.51 22.73
CA ARG A 601 6.84 -12.47 23.07
C ARG A 601 7.22 -13.25 24.31
N MET A 602 6.23 -13.56 25.16
CA MET A 602 6.41 -14.39 26.33
C MET A 602 5.10 -15.02 26.79
N TRP A 603 5.21 -16.17 27.43
CA TRP A 603 4.14 -16.69 28.23
C TRP A 603 4.17 -16.06 29.63
N VAL A 604 3.00 -15.77 30.19
CA VAL A 604 2.85 -15.11 31.51
C VAL A 604 1.79 -15.82 32.35
N ASP A 605 2.02 -15.88 33.67
CA ASP A 605 0.98 -16.27 34.66
C ASP A 605 0.79 -15.11 35.65
N PHE A 606 -0.18 -14.26 35.37
CA PHE A 606 -0.65 -13.16 36.21
C PHE A 606 -1.89 -13.53 37.04
N SER A 607 -2.21 -14.82 37.15
CA SER A 607 -3.42 -15.31 37.84
C SER A 607 -3.52 -14.85 39.28
N LYS A 608 -2.41 -14.53 39.94
CA LYS A 608 -2.34 -14.13 41.35
C LYS A 608 -2.03 -12.67 41.58
N VAL A 609 -1.80 -11.89 40.55
CA VAL A 609 -1.40 -10.50 40.62
C VAL A 609 -2.32 -9.60 39.81
N ASP A 610 -2.42 -8.36 40.23
CA ASP A 610 -2.99 -7.28 39.47
C ASP A 610 -2.01 -6.12 39.50
N PHE A 611 -1.66 -5.61 38.34
CA PHE A 611 -0.78 -4.46 38.23
C PHE A 611 -1.65 -3.19 38.19
N ARG A 612 -1.23 -2.19 38.90
CA ARG A 612 -1.75 -0.84 38.73
C ARG A 612 -1.29 -0.32 37.37
N GLU A 613 0.02 -0.47 37.10
CA GLU A 613 0.70 -0.11 35.87
C GLU A 613 1.86 -1.09 35.65
N ALA A 614 2.05 -1.52 34.41
CA ALA A 614 3.20 -2.33 34.02
C ALA A 614 3.53 -2.08 32.55
N SER A 615 4.83 -2.23 32.22
CA SER A 615 5.32 -2.19 30.85
C SER A 615 6.48 -3.17 30.66
N PHE A 616 6.66 -3.62 29.44
CA PHE A 616 7.83 -4.38 29.01
C PHE A 616 8.70 -3.55 28.08
N GLY A 617 9.94 -3.99 27.91
CA GLY A 617 10.88 -3.34 27.03
C GLY A 617 12.19 -4.12 26.88
N LEU A 618 13.17 -3.47 26.26
CA LEU A 618 14.50 -4.01 25.99
C LEU A 618 15.58 -3.02 26.45
N VAL A 619 16.75 -3.54 26.78
CA VAL A 619 17.90 -2.70 27.14
C VAL A 619 18.99 -2.86 26.10
N GLY A 620 19.40 -1.76 25.50
CA GLY A 620 20.52 -1.70 24.57
C GLY A 620 21.87 -2.04 25.22
N THR A 621 22.85 -2.40 24.42
CA THR A 621 24.23 -2.68 24.91
C THR A 621 24.88 -1.48 25.60
N ASP A 622 24.50 -0.27 25.21
CA ASP A 622 24.89 1.01 25.82
C ASP A 622 24.18 1.31 27.14
N GLY A 623 23.16 0.51 27.49
CA GLY A 623 22.35 0.69 28.69
C GLY A 623 21.08 1.50 28.49
N THR A 624 20.79 1.95 27.28
CA THR A 624 19.55 2.64 26.96
C THR A 624 18.37 1.69 27.13
N ILE A 625 17.30 2.15 27.81
CA ILE A 625 16.07 1.40 28.05
C ILE A 625 15.02 1.88 27.05
N TYR A 626 14.51 0.94 26.27
CA TYR A 626 13.45 1.13 25.30
C TYR A 626 12.18 0.43 25.81
N THR A 627 11.11 1.18 26.01
CA THR A 627 9.85 0.66 26.56
C THR A 627 8.65 1.46 26.06
N THR A 628 7.47 0.89 26.09
CA THR A 628 6.21 1.58 25.77
C THR A 628 5.89 2.72 26.75
N ASP A 629 6.31 2.61 28.00
CA ASP A 629 6.13 3.64 29.05
C ASP A 629 6.80 4.98 28.66
N ASN A 630 7.92 4.95 28.00
CA ASN A 630 8.60 6.15 27.54
C ASN A 630 7.84 6.88 26.41
N LYS A 631 6.98 6.19 25.68
CA LYS A 631 6.19 6.78 24.60
C LYS A 631 5.14 7.76 25.11
N ASN A 632 4.65 7.54 26.33
CA ASN A 632 3.70 8.39 27.07
C ASN A 632 2.49 8.83 26.24
N GLU A 633 2.01 7.95 25.37
CA GLU A 633 0.94 8.19 24.42
C GLU A 633 -0.12 7.09 24.45
N ALA A 634 -1.38 7.51 24.35
CA ALA A 634 -2.48 6.59 24.10
C ALA A 634 -2.36 6.06 22.67
N GLY A 635 -2.07 4.78 22.50
CA GLY A 635 -2.02 4.20 21.15
C GLY A 635 -1.15 2.99 20.98
N THR A 636 -0.37 2.62 21.99
CA THR A 636 0.38 1.36 21.98
C THR A 636 -0.55 0.18 22.30
N TYR A 637 -0.27 -0.96 21.69
CA TYR A 637 -1.05 -2.19 21.86
C TYR A 637 -0.16 -3.36 22.18
N PHE A 638 -0.72 -4.40 22.75
CA PHE A 638 -0.11 -5.70 22.81
C PHE A 638 -1.10 -6.78 22.38
N TYR A 639 -0.57 -7.90 21.93
CA TYR A 639 -1.35 -9.07 21.56
C TYR A 639 -1.35 -10.06 22.70
N TYR A 640 -2.44 -10.81 22.89
CA TYR A 640 -2.51 -11.83 23.90
C TYR A 640 -3.32 -13.03 23.47
N LEU A 641 -2.90 -14.21 23.93
CA LEU A 641 -3.60 -15.48 23.78
C LEU A 641 -3.79 -16.07 25.16
N ALA A 642 -5.02 -16.06 25.67
CA ALA A 642 -5.33 -16.63 26.99
C ALA A 642 -5.24 -18.16 26.95
N GLU A 643 -4.81 -18.78 28.05
CA GLU A 643 -4.72 -20.24 28.19
C GLU A 643 -6.08 -20.89 27.89
N GLY A 644 -6.08 -21.90 27.00
CA GLY A 644 -7.29 -22.58 26.54
C GLY A 644 -8.11 -21.83 25.49
N GLN A 645 -7.61 -20.70 24.98
CA GLN A 645 -8.17 -20.02 23.81
C GLN A 645 -7.33 -20.35 22.57
N GLU A 646 -7.98 -20.35 21.43
CA GLU A 646 -7.35 -20.68 20.14
C GLU A 646 -6.98 -19.43 19.34
N ARG A 647 -7.36 -18.23 19.79
CA ARG A 647 -7.24 -17.00 19.03
C ARG A 647 -6.55 -15.90 19.83
N TRP A 648 -5.57 -15.28 19.21
CA TRP A 648 -4.95 -14.06 19.70
C TRP A 648 -5.95 -12.89 19.69
N LYS A 649 -5.78 -11.98 20.61
CA LYS A 649 -6.56 -10.75 20.71
C LYS A 649 -5.63 -9.58 20.93
N THR A 650 -6.09 -8.40 20.54
CA THR A 650 -5.40 -7.14 20.76
C THR A 650 -5.91 -6.48 22.02
N TYR A 651 -5.03 -5.87 22.78
CA TYR A 651 -5.38 -5.05 23.93
C TYR A 651 -4.65 -3.72 23.86
N ARG A 652 -5.35 -2.61 24.10
CA ARG A 652 -4.79 -1.27 24.07
C ARG A 652 -4.15 -0.94 25.42
N ASN A 653 -2.92 -0.45 25.41
CA ASN A 653 -2.28 0.17 26.56
C ASN A 653 -3.00 1.48 26.94
N GLY A 654 -2.83 1.91 28.18
CA GLY A 654 -3.34 3.20 28.65
C GLY A 654 -2.59 4.40 28.08
N GLY A 655 -3.00 5.59 28.49
CA GLY A 655 -2.48 6.85 27.98
C GLY A 655 -0.98 7.11 28.22
N ASP A 656 -0.33 6.33 29.05
CA ASP A 656 1.10 6.39 29.35
C ASP A 656 1.90 5.18 28.80
N GLY A 657 1.30 4.44 27.86
CA GLY A 657 1.94 3.27 27.23
C GLY A 657 2.01 2.03 28.14
N CYS A 658 1.40 2.06 29.33
CA CYS A 658 1.37 0.96 30.27
C CYS A 658 0.06 0.16 30.18
N PHE A 659 0.11 -1.10 30.60
CA PHE A 659 -1.09 -1.88 30.91
C PHE A 659 -1.29 -1.99 32.41
N GLY A 660 -2.52 -2.28 32.86
CA GLY A 660 -2.86 -2.41 34.27
C GLY A 660 -4.22 -1.82 34.64
N ALA A 661 -4.61 -1.99 35.88
CA ALA A 661 -5.95 -1.60 36.35
C ALA A 661 -6.22 -0.09 36.22
N ASN A 662 -5.23 0.77 36.43
CA ASN A 662 -5.37 2.22 36.30
C ASN A 662 -5.43 2.69 34.84
N GLN A 663 -5.00 1.87 33.93
CA GLN A 663 -4.86 2.20 32.50
C GLN A 663 -6.03 1.67 31.66
N GLY A 664 -7.04 1.07 32.31
CA GLY A 664 -8.13 0.43 31.59
C GLY A 664 -7.78 -0.91 30.91
N ALA A 665 -6.53 -1.34 31.06
CA ALA A 665 -5.96 -2.54 30.45
C ALA A 665 -5.60 -3.57 31.54
N SER A 666 -6.56 -3.91 32.42
CA SER A 666 -6.32 -4.86 33.51
C SER A 666 -6.05 -6.26 32.97
N VAL A 667 -4.96 -6.84 33.43
CA VAL A 667 -4.56 -8.23 33.15
C VAL A 667 -4.82 -9.15 34.35
N LYS A 668 -5.69 -8.77 35.25
CA LYS A 668 -6.03 -9.51 36.46
C LYS A 668 -6.49 -10.92 36.12
N GLY A 669 -5.80 -11.91 36.69
CA GLY A 669 -6.12 -13.32 36.51
C GLY A 669 -5.71 -13.87 35.16
N PHE A 670 -5.02 -13.10 34.34
CA PHE A 670 -4.57 -13.54 33.03
C PHE A 670 -3.47 -14.61 33.14
N LYS A 671 -3.58 -15.61 32.30
CA LYS A 671 -2.54 -16.61 32.06
C LYS A 671 -2.56 -16.95 30.58
N GLY A 672 -1.39 -16.96 29.93
CA GLY A 672 -1.27 -17.19 28.50
C GLY A 672 -0.09 -16.45 27.90
N PHE A 673 -0.11 -16.28 26.58
CA PHE A 673 0.93 -15.55 25.87
C PHE A 673 0.62 -14.08 25.71
N MET A 674 1.65 -13.26 25.74
CA MET A 674 1.62 -11.84 25.40
C MET A 674 2.73 -11.53 24.40
N ALA A 675 2.45 -10.64 23.46
CA ALA A 675 3.43 -10.17 22.48
C ALA A 675 3.34 -8.64 22.35
N PHE A 676 4.48 -8.00 22.48
CA PHE A 676 4.62 -6.54 22.45
C PHE A 676 5.38 -6.13 21.21
N PRO A 677 4.83 -5.28 20.34
CA PRO A 677 5.53 -4.76 19.18
C PRO A 677 6.80 -4.01 19.62
N VAL A 678 7.96 -4.39 19.10
CA VAL A 678 9.21 -3.70 19.42
C VAL A 678 9.28 -2.29 18.81
N SER A 679 8.47 -2.03 17.78
CA SER A 679 8.27 -0.69 17.22
C SER A 679 7.68 0.32 18.20
N ASP A 680 7.00 -0.16 19.25
CA ASP A 680 6.44 0.68 20.30
C ASP A 680 7.42 0.97 21.44
N PHE A 681 8.61 0.39 21.40
CA PHE A 681 9.64 0.61 22.41
C PHE A 681 10.50 1.80 22.03
N VAL A 682 10.44 2.84 22.84
CA VAL A 682 11.26 4.05 22.68
C VAL A 682 12.09 4.32 23.92
N SER A 683 13.21 5.00 23.75
CA SER A 683 14.02 5.50 24.85
C SER A 683 13.38 6.73 25.52
N ALA A 684 13.94 7.18 26.63
CA ALA A 684 13.42 8.32 27.36
C ALA A 684 13.43 9.65 26.59
N ASP A 685 14.24 9.75 25.53
CA ASP A 685 14.29 10.89 24.60
C ASP A 685 13.40 10.69 23.35
N GLY A 686 12.63 9.60 23.29
CA GLY A 686 11.74 9.29 22.18
C GLY A 686 12.39 8.56 21.00
N THR A 687 13.68 8.20 21.12
CA THR A 687 14.36 7.45 20.04
C THR A 687 13.83 6.02 19.99
N ALA A 688 13.40 5.56 18.83
CA ALA A 688 12.92 4.20 18.60
C ALA A 688 14.07 3.19 18.45
N LEU A 689 13.76 1.91 18.67
CA LEU A 689 14.63 0.82 18.26
C LEU A 689 14.73 0.76 16.73
N THR A 690 15.94 0.49 16.25
CA THR A 690 16.20 0.25 14.82
C THR A 690 16.64 -1.20 14.61
N SER A 691 16.59 -1.68 13.38
CA SER A 691 17.09 -3.02 13.04
C SER A 691 18.56 -3.24 13.45
N ALA A 692 19.38 -2.20 13.44
CA ALA A 692 20.79 -2.26 13.86
C ALA A 692 21.00 -2.16 15.38
N THR A 693 19.94 -1.91 16.16
CA THR A 693 20.07 -1.80 17.61
C THR A 693 20.42 -3.16 18.22
N GLN A 694 21.47 -3.20 19.03
CA GLN A 694 21.85 -4.39 19.77
C GLN A 694 21.33 -4.33 21.21
N VAL A 695 20.60 -5.34 21.63
CA VAL A 695 20.00 -5.46 22.95
C VAL A 695 20.63 -6.59 23.74
N LYS A 696 20.66 -6.44 25.07
CA LYS A 696 21.31 -7.38 25.99
C LYS A 696 20.43 -7.86 27.13
N GLU A 697 19.34 -7.17 27.43
CA GLU A 697 18.44 -7.53 28.53
C GLU A 697 16.99 -7.26 28.14
N MET A 698 16.08 -8.10 28.63
CA MET A 698 14.65 -7.79 28.72
C MET A 698 14.42 -6.88 29.94
N TYR A 699 13.61 -5.87 29.78
CA TYR A 699 13.19 -4.95 30.82
C TYR A 699 11.70 -5.15 31.17
N MET A 700 11.34 -4.97 32.42
CA MET A 700 9.97 -4.85 32.89
C MET A 700 9.88 -3.85 34.03
N PHE A 701 8.95 -2.94 33.94
CA PHE A 701 8.45 -2.12 35.03
C PHE A 701 7.10 -2.63 35.52
N PHE A 702 6.83 -2.58 36.81
CA PHE A 702 5.52 -2.87 37.37
C PHE A 702 5.27 -2.18 38.71
N ASP A 703 4.03 -1.74 38.90
CA ASP A 703 3.49 -1.20 40.11
C ASP A 703 2.29 -2.05 40.56
N TYR A 704 2.26 -2.45 41.84
CA TYR A 704 1.16 -3.20 42.38
C TYR A 704 0.03 -2.25 42.85
N SER A 705 -1.19 -2.53 42.42
CA SER A 705 -2.36 -1.72 42.77
C SER A 705 -2.80 -1.83 44.23
N ASP A 706 -2.43 -2.91 44.94
CA ASP A 706 -2.94 -3.24 46.27
C ASP A 706 -1.89 -3.87 47.20
N VAL A 707 -1.83 -3.38 48.40
CA VAL A 707 -0.98 -3.93 49.48
C VAL A 707 -1.30 -5.40 49.76
N SER A 708 -2.51 -5.87 49.48
CA SER A 708 -2.88 -7.28 49.61
C SER A 708 -2.14 -8.24 48.70
N LEU A 709 -1.43 -7.72 47.68
CA LEU A 709 -0.59 -8.49 46.77
C LEU A 709 0.80 -8.79 47.30
N LEU A 710 1.20 -8.23 48.44
CA LEU A 710 2.46 -8.57 49.08
C LEU A 710 2.50 -10.07 49.42
N GLY A 711 3.60 -10.69 49.10
CA GLY A 711 3.75 -12.15 49.23
C GLY A 711 3.18 -12.96 48.09
N LYS A 712 2.76 -12.31 47.01
CA LYS A 712 2.36 -12.95 45.74
C LYS A 712 3.40 -12.71 44.69
N GLY A 713 3.39 -13.52 43.65
CA GLY A 713 4.30 -13.42 42.49
C GLY A 713 3.61 -13.87 41.22
N PHE A 714 4.31 -13.68 40.15
CA PHE A 714 3.93 -14.10 38.82
C PHE A 714 5.08 -14.84 38.14
N TYR A 715 4.78 -15.47 37.02
CA TYR A 715 5.75 -16.26 36.26
C TYR A 715 5.80 -15.73 34.83
N LEU A 716 7.02 -15.75 34.26
CA LEU A 716 7.30 -15.48 32.86
C LEU A 716 8.07 -16.66 32.28
N ASP A 717 7.73 -17.06 31.07
CA ASP A 717 8.41 -18.15 30.37
C ASP A 717 8.35 -17.91 28.86
N GLU A 718 9.03 -18.75 28.07
CA GLU A 718 9.02 -18.69 26.61
C GLU A 718 9.31 -17.27 26.08
N ILE A 719 10.27 -16.60 26.70
CA ILE A 719 10.65 -15.22 26.39
C ILE A 719 11.48 -15.23 25.12
N GLY A 720 10.95 -14.65 24.05
CA GLY A 720 11.55 -14.63 22.72
C GLY A 720 11.49 -13.28 22.02
N LEU A 721 12.47 -13.04 21.19
CA LEU A 721 12.49 -11.96 20.21
C LEU A 721 12.14 -12.57 18.85
N VAL A 722 10.91 -12.35 18.38
CA VAL A 722 10.35 -13.09 17.24
C VAL A 722 9.90 -12.16 16.13
N SER A 723 9.96 -12.62 14.89
CA SER A 723 9.41 -11.90 13.74
C SER A 723 7.90 -12.07 13.62
N GLN A 724 7.38 -13.22 14.09
CA GLN A 724 5.95 -13.54 14.09
C GLN A 724 5.57 -14.06 15.47
N PHE A 725 4.58 -13.46 16.13
CA PHE A 725 4.20 -13.84 17.48
C PHE A 725 3.23 -15.04 17.53
N TRP A 726 2.58 -15.36 16.43
CA TRP A 726 1.58 -16.44 16.32
C TRP A 726 2.17 -17.78 15.94
N ASN A 727 3.42 -17.85 15.51
CA ASN A 727 4.10 -19.11 15.25
C ASN A 727 4.75 -19.65 16.52
N PHE A 728 4.48 -20.91 16.82
CA PHE A 728 5.00 -21.63 17.98
C PHE A 728 5.89 -22.78 17.53
#